data_794dae9feaf8fbafdca4f0ff3c30351b
#
_entry.id   794dae9feaf8fbafdca4f0ff3c30351b
#
_cell.length_a   1.000
_cell.length_b   1.000
_cell.length_c   1.000
_cell.angle_alpha   90.00
_cell.angle_beta   90.00
_cell.angle_gamma   90.00
#
_symmetry.space_group_name_H-M   'P 1'
#
loop_
_entity.id
_entity.type
_entity.pdbx_description
1 polymer ?
#
loop_
_entity_poly.entity_id
_entity_poly.type
_entity_poly.pdbx_seq_one_letter_code
_entity_poly.pdbx_strand_id
1 'polypeptide(L)'
;MLDEDRRAMLANVAPVDPVATLDAIERSIARRQVVREQLVGEEFRTLLLSLAFDSELFDRSVALILVLIEFEEPGRFSNQVRNNFPSLFHLYLSGTHATIPQRVAVIDGLLRSDSEVRRELGFGALKAMLVTSHFSSSQHFGFGGRSRDYGWFPRSGQDVVEWYSAALALCASHDRRDEKTSSRIRTILSEHLWGLWLDVQLYDGIEAICQQFHQARFWPEGWTAIRSIRRYRDEPLPEEEDARLSTLEEVMAPKSLAEQVRGQVLRSTRDAYDDIDFRDYEAQIARRESTLVELGKTVAGETETLDVLMPELFLCSAGLTLGAFAKGLIDATTDRRGLWDRLVAAFGSSEPKTRSPELLACFLFNLRSVEPELTETVLDEVLDDPLLSEWFPSFQGRVGIVGEVLPRLKQSLADGKAPTERYRGFGWPGKPEDTAVLELVPLLLGLADGFDVALNMVWIRIIRLRHEKKDPTPELTAAGRLVVEACEFDRRLNREAHELQDVIEACLVGPGGTATVERLFDRLNVSHSMYGLGFMEESTILGSLLAAQPLAVLNRLFVSATPGDEGGMRGFFDNHRTVGSPLDRVPQTILLACCDEDRVFRYPLIAARFCPFHKHQTTNVRSWKEGALALLERAPDQIAVLKQYIYQFRPWSYSGSQSAAWEANAKLLDVFENHADAELAEFARNEREKLRTTLDELRQEELKSERRDNERFE
;
A
#
# COMPACT_ATOMS: atom_id res chain seq x y z
N MET A 1 36.53 6.92 14.41
CA MET A 1 35.31 6.11 14.46
C MET A 1 34.19 6.98 15.00
N LEU A 2 33.13 7.24 14.22
CA LEU A 2 31.98 8.03 14.65
C LEU A 2 30.95 7.06 15.23
N ASP A 3 30.98 6.87 16.56
CA ASP A 3 29.90 6.23 17.31
C ASP A 3 28.64 7.11 17.26
N GLU A 4 27.54 6.62 17.77
CA GLU A 4 26.22 7.29 17.72
C GLU A 4 26.28 8.67 18.40
N ASP A 5 26.89 8.77 19.55
CA ASP A 5 27.06 10.03 20.31
C ASP A 5 27.81 11.08 19.50
N ARG A 6 28.89 10.68 18.81
CA ARG A 6 29.69 11.61 17.99
C ARG A 6 28.98 12.04 16.71
N ARG A 7 28.13 11.17 16.12
CA ARG A 7 27.27 11.54 15.00
C ARG A 7 26.23 12.57 15.42
N ALA A 8 25.56 12.33 16.53
CA ALA A 8 24.60 13.27 17.09
C ALA A 8 25.26 14.62 17.46
N MET A 9 26.49 14.58 18.05
CA MET A 9 27.26 15.78 18.34
C MET A 9 27.61 16.55 17.06
N LEU A 10 28.06 15.87 15.99
CA LEU A 10 28.35 16.50 14.71
C LEU A 10 27.12 17.16 14.11
N ALA A 11 25.97 16.48 14.12
CA ALA A 11 24.71 17.04 13.64
C ALA A 11 24.28 18.29 14.43
N ASN A 12 24.50 18.31 15.75
CA ASN A 12 24.17 19.44 16.60
C ASN A 12 25.12 20.65 16.42
N VAL A 13 26.39 20.40 16.04
CA VAL A 13 27.39 21.48 15.82
C VAL A 13 27.37 21.99 14.38
N ALA A 14 26.89 21.18 13.42
CA ALA A 14 26.85 21.52 12.00
C ALA A 14 26.18 22.85 11.66
N PRO A 15 25.13 23.29 12.38
CA PRO A 15 24.52 24.60 12.13
C PRO A 15 25.45 25.81 12.36
N VAL A 16 26.52 25.64 13.17
CA VAL A 16 27.49 26.71 13.46
C VAL A 16 28.34 27.00 12.21
N ASP A 17 28.84 25.97 11.56
CA ASP A 17 29.62 26.08 10.31
C ASP A 17 29.34 24.89 9.38
N PRO A 18 28.34 25.03 8.49
CA PRO A 18 27.98 23.99 7.54
C PRO A 18 29.09 23.65 6.56
N VAL A 19 29.90 24.63 6.13
CA VAL A 19 31.01 24.44 5.19
C VAL A 19 32.10 23.58 5.82
N ALA A 20 32.55 23.94 7.01
CA ALA A 20 33.55 23.16 7.73
C ALA A 20 33.07 21.76 8.08
N THR A 21 31.76 21.60 8.36
CA THR A 21 31.13 20.30 8.58
C THR A 21 31.18 19.43 7.34
N LEU A 22 30.80 19.98 6.18
CA LEU A 22 30.86 19.28 4.90
C LEU A 22 32.29 18.87 4.53
N ASP A 23 33.26 19.79 4.69
CA ASP A 23 34.68 19.53 4.51
C ASP A 23 35.23 18.40 5.42
N ALA A 24 34.73 18.33 6.64
CA ALA A 24 35.14 17.27 7.59
C ALA A 24 34.58 15.91 7.16
N ILE A 25 33.32 15.86 6.71
CA ILE A 25 32.67 14.64 6.21
C ILE A 25 33.38 14.14 4.95
N GLU A 26 33.61 14.99 3.95
CA GLU A 26 34.33 14.63 2.71
C GLU A 26 35.76 14.08 3.00
N ARG A 27 36.51 14.75 3.86
CA ARG A 27 37.83 14.29 4.26
C ARG A 27 37.80 12.94 4.96
N SER A 28 36.79 12.68 5.78
CA SER A 28 36.63 11.43 6.50
C SER A 28 36.32 10.27 5.55
N ILE A 29 35.46 10.51 4.57
CA ILE A 29 35.11 9.53 3.53
C ILE A 29 36.35 9.25 2.64
N ALA A 30 37.03 10.30 2.16
CA ALA A 30 38.20 10.16 1.31
C ALA A 30 39.34 9.38 1.98
N ARG A 31 39.52 9.51 3.28
CA ARG A 31 40.52 8.78 4.07
C ARG A 31 40.12 7.37 4.48
N ARG A 32 38.93 6.88 4.05
CA ARG A 32 38.34 5.59 4.46
C ARG A 32 38.28 5.41 6.00
N GLN A 33 38.19 6.51 6.75
CA GLN A 33 38.09 6.50 8.21
C GLN A 33 36.66 6.18 8.70
N VAL A 34 35.68 6.24 7.80
CA VAL A 34 34.27 5.96 8.08
C VAL A 34 33.95 4.58 7.53
N VAL A 35 33.51 3.68 8.38
CA VAL A 35 33.09 2.34 8.01
C VAL A 35 31.63 2.43 7.53
N ARG A 36 31.24 1.59 6.55
CA ARG A 36 29.92 1.50 5.93
C ARG A 36 28.75 1.62 6.93
N GLU A 37 28.85 0.94 8.05
CA GLU A 37 27.83 0.90 9.11
C GLU A 37 27.68 2.24 9.87
N GLN A 38 28.65 3.13 9.80
CA GLN A 38 28.63 4.43 10.45
C GLN A 38 28.00 5.54 9.59
N LEU A 39 27.87 5.31 8.28
CA LEU A 39 27.23 6.26 7.35
C LEU A 39 25.71 6.09 7.32
N VAL A 40 25.17 4.94 7.73
CA VAL A 40 23.75 4.58 7.59
C VAL A 40 22.86 5.12 8.74
N GLY A 41 23.40 5.89 9.67
CA GLY A 41 22.66 6.47 10.80
C GLY A 41 21.68 7.57 10.39
N GLU A 42 20.55 7.65 11.09
CA GLU A 42 19.49 8.64 10.83
C GLU A 42 19.98 10.08 10.92
N GLU A 43 20.89 10.35 11.84
CA GLU A 43 21.50 11.67 12.07
C GLU A 43 22.30 12.15 10.86
N PHE A 44 23.05 11.25 10.20
CA PHE A 44 23.81 11.59 9.00
C PHE A 44 22.93 11.89 7.80
N ARG A 45 21.86 11.13 7.64
CA ARG A 45 20.86 11.33 6.61
C ARG A 45 20.22 12.71 6.70
N THR A 46 19.69 13.03 7.88
CA THR A 46 19.06 14.32 8.16
C THR A 46 20.07 15.46 8.01
N LEU A 47 21.30 15.25 8.47
CA LEU A 47 22.38 16.23 8.34
C LEU A 47 22.71 16.55 6.88
N LEU A 48 22.91 15.55 6.02
CA LEU A 48 23.27 15.79 4.61
C LEU A 48 22.13 16.46 3.82
N LEU A 49 20.88 16.09 4.08
CA LEU A 49 19.73 16.78 3.51
C LEU A 49 19.68 18.24 4.01
N SER A 50 19.98 18.48 5.27
CA SER A 50 20.06 19.84 5.83
C SER A 50 21.23 20.65 5.27
N LEU A 51 22.36 20.04 4.93
CA LEU A 51 23.48 20.72 4.26
C LEU A 51 23.18 21.04 2.80
N ALA A 52 22.32 20.27 2.13
CA ALA A 52 21.86 20.55 0.76
C ALA A 52 20.90 21.77 0.68
N PHE A 53 20.55 22.41 1.79
CA PHE A 53 19.69 23.58 1.81
C PHE A 53 20.28 24.77 1.05
N ASP A 54 21.54 25.10 1.30
CA ASP A 54 22.22 26.23 0.69
C ASP A 54 22.69 25.85 -0.74
N SER A 55 22.36 26.68 -1.74
CA SER A 55 22.71 26.40 -3.15
C SER A 55 24.21 26.20 -3.38
N GLU A 56 25.06 26.88 -2.61
CA GLU A 56 26.53 26.76 -2.68
C GLU A 56 27.02 25.39 -2.18
N LEU A 57 26.29 24.72 -1.29
CA LEU A 57 26.64 23.43 -0.72
C LEU A 57 25.88 22.27 -1.40
N PHE A 58 24.88 22.56 -2.23
CA PHE A 58 23.98 21.58 -2.81
C PHE A 58 24.72 20.47 -3.55
N ASP A 59 25.55 20.81 -4.52
CA ASP A 59 26.22 19.83 -5.39
C ASP A 59 27.12 18.89 -4.58
N ARG A 60 27.86 19.42 -3.60
CA ARG A 60 28.72 18.65 -2.70
C ARG A 60 27.91 17.74 -1.78
N SER A 61 26.83 18.27 -1.21
CA SER A 61 25.92 17.49 -0.35
C SER A 61 25.26 16.36 -1.12
N VAL A 62 24.80 16.62 -2.33
CA VAL A 62 24.23 15.60 -3.22
C VAL A 62 25.25 14.51 -3.54
N ALA A 63 26.51 14.87 -3.83
CA ALA A 63 27.56 13.89 -4.08
C ALA A 63 27.75 12.92 -2.89
N LEU A 64 27.70 13.43 -1.65
CA LEU A 64 27.78 12.62 -0.44
C LEU A 64 26.51 11.79 -0.19
N ILE A 65 25.34 12.33 -0.47
CA ILE A 65 24.06 11.61 -0.40
C ILE A 65 24.09 10.40 -1.35
N LEU A 66 24.59 10.56 -2.55
CA LEU A 66 24.72 9.46 -3.53
C LEU A 66 25.66 8.37 -3.03
N VAL A 67 26.79 8.73 -2.41
CA VAL A 67 27.69 7.75 -1.77
C VAL A 67 26.96 6.99 -0.65
N LEU A 68 26.15 7.68 0.17
CA LEU A 68 25.34 7.06 1.23
C LEU A 68 24.35 6.03 0.67
N ILE A 69 23.62 6.40 -0.37
CA ILE A 69 22.62 5.54 -1.00
C ILE A 69 23.23 4.26 -1.58
N GLU A 70 24.46 4.31 -2.07
CA GLU A 70 25.17 3.12 -2.55
C GLU A 70 25.46 2.10 -1.44
N PHE A 71 25.48 2.55 -0.17
CA PHE A 71 25.66 1.68 0.99
C PHE A 71 24.35 1.23 1.65
N GLU A 72 23.20 1.80 1.29
CA GLU A 72 21.91 1.38 1.83
C GLU A 72 21.43 0.05 1.25
N GLU A 73 20.99 -0.87 2.11
CA GLU A 73 20.32 -2.09 1.68
C GLU A 73 18.88 -1.76 1.27
N PRO A 74 18.46 -2.06 0.02
CA PRO A 74 17.11 -1.75 -0.43
C PRO A 74 16.04 -2.41 0.44
N GLY A 75 14.99 -1.65 0.79
CA GLY A 75 13.77 -2.19 1.42
C GLY A 75 13.84 -2.45 2.92
N ARG A 76 14.96 -2.17 3.60
CA ARG A 76 15.09 -2.45 5.04
C ARG A 76 14.30 -1.50 5.94
N PHE A 77 14.16 -0.23 5.57
CA PHE A 77 13.43 0.80 6.34
C PHE A 77 12.71 1.79 5.42
N SER A 78 11.54 2.27 5.83
CA SER A 78 10.78 3.31 5.11
C SER A 78 11.50 4.67 5.07
N ASN A 79 12.37 4.93 6.04
CA ASN A 79 13.10 6.19 6.22
C ASN A 79 14.47 6.24 5.53
N GLN A 80 14.72 5.46 4.49
CA GLN A 80 16.02 5.49 3.78
C GLN A 80 16.26 6.83 3.07
N VAL A 81 17.53 7.25 2.94
CA VAL A 81 17.91 8.48 2.20
C VAL A 81 17.44 8.39 0.75
N ARG A 82 17.50 7.19 0.17
CA ARG A 82 16.99 6.90 -1.17
C ARG A 82 15.55 7.35 -1.37
N ASN A 83 14.68 7.19 -0.36
CA ASN A 83 13.27 7.56 -0.44
C ASN A 83 13.06 9.08 -0.30
N ASN A 84 13.96 9.77 0.39
CA ASN A 84 13.87 11.21 0.63
C ASN A 84 14.64 12.03 -0.43
N PHE A 85 15.59 11.44 -1.14
CA PHE A 85 16.39 12.12 -2.16
C PHE A 85 15.54 12.82 -3.25
N PRO A 86 14.47 12.20 -3.79
CA PRO A 86 13.64 12.86 -4.79
C PRO A 86 12.98 14.16 -4.31
N SER A 87 12.74 14.34 -3.00
CA SER A 87 12.10 15.55 -2.48
C SER A 87 12.91 16.83 -2.72
N LEU A 88 14.24 16.73 -2.87
CA LEU A 88 15.11 17.86 -3.23
C LEU A 88 14.79 18.44 -4.62
N PHE A 89 14.01 17.71 -5.44
CA PHE A 89 13.63 18.09 -6.80
C PHE A 89 12.17 18.48 -6.92
N HIS A 90 11.44 18.67 -5.83
CA HIS A 90 10.09 19.23 -5.84
C HIS A 90 10.13 20.74 -6.12
N LEU A 91 9.10 21.24 -6.78
CA LEU A 91 8.90 22.68 -7.00
C LEU A 91 8.68 23.44 -5.67
N TYR A 92 7.91 22.84 -4.76
CA TYR A 92 7.61 23.36 -3.43
C TYR A 92 8.09 22.38 -2.36
N LEU A 93 8.40 22.89 -1.17
CA LEU A 93 8.78 22.09 0.00
C LEU A 93 10.03 21.22 -0.23
N SER A 94 10.92 21.64 -1.11
CA SER A 94 12.12 20.88 -1.47
C SER A 94 13.21 20.90 -0.39
N GLY A 95 13.18 21.84 0.55
CA GLY A 95 14.22 22.00 1.57
C GLY A 95 15.59 22.42 1.03
N THR A 96 15.63 23.02 -0.18
CA THR A 96 16.87 23.49 -0.80
C THR A 96 16.67 24.73 -1.66
N HIS A 97 17.64 25.65 -1.64
CA HIS A 97 17.72 26.80 -2.53
C HIS A 97 18.54 26.52 -3.80
N ALA A 98 18.79 25.24 -4.12
CA ALA A 98 19.42 24.88 -5.38
C ALA A 98 18.66 25.45 -6.57
N THR A 99 19.41 26.00 -7.52
CA THR A 99 18.86 26.59 -8.76
C THR A 99 18.31 25.51 -9.70
N ILE A 100 17.46 25.90 -10.64
CA ILE A 100 16.97 25.00 -11.71
C ILE A 100 18.13 24.33 -12.46
N PRO A 101 19.18 25.06 -12.92
CA PRO A 101 20.32 24.46 -13.59
C PRO A 101 21.07 23.41 -12.75
N GLN A 102 21.26 23.64 -11.44
CA GLN A 102 21.90 22.66 -10.56
C GLN A 102 21.09 21.37 -10.47
N ARG A 103 19.77 21.46 -10.25
CA ARG A 103 18.90 20.30 -10.19
C ARG A 103 18.88 19.53 -11.51
N VAL A 104 18.79 20.24 -12.66
CA VAL A 104 18.88 19.67 -14.00
C VAL A 104 20.20 18.94 -14.20
N ALA A 105 21.33 19.54 -13.82
CA ALA A 105 22.66 18.94 -13.98
C ALA A 105 22.79 17.64 -13.16
N VAL A 106 22.24 17.60 -11.93
CA VAL A 106 22.23 16.38 -11.11
C VAL A 106 21.40 15.28 -11.78
N ILE A 107 20.17 15.59 -12.21
CA ILE A 107 19.30 14.61 -12.89
C ILE A 107 19.96 14.09 -14.17
N ASP A 108 20.48 14.98 -15.01
CA ASP A 108 21.17 14.62 -16.25
C ASP A 108 22.36 13.69 -15.99
N GLY A 109 23.19 14.02 -14.99
CA GLY A 109 24.32 13.19 -14.59
C GLY A 109 23.90 11.80 -14.07
N LEU A 110 22.82 11.72 -13.29
CA LEU A 110 22.28 10.46 -12.80
C LEU A 110 21.72 9.59 -13.93
N LEU A 111 20.95 10.17 -14.84
CA LEU A 111 20.39 9.46 -16.00
C LEU A 111 21.47 8.97 -16.96
N ARG A 112 22.64 9.62 -17.02
CA ARG A 112 23.80 9.21 -17.83
C ARG A 112 24.68 8.16 -17.14
N SER A 113 24.45 7.85 -15.89
CA SER A 113 25.31 6.94 -15.12
C SER A 113 25.24 5.49 -15.66
N ASP A 114 26.35 4.78 -15.59
CA ASP A 114 26.41 3.34 -15.87
C ASP A 114 25.79 2.52 -14.72
N SER A 115 25.72 3.09 -13.49
CA SER A 115 25.10 2.47 -12.33
C SER A 115 23.57 2.48 -12.46
N GLU A 116 22.95 1.29 -12.40
CA GLU A 116 21.49 1.12 -12.38
C GLU A 116 20.87 1.87 -11.19
N VAL A 117 21.49 1.79 -10.02
CA VAL A 117 21.03 2.47 -8.79
C VAL A 117 20.97 3.98 -9.02
N ARG A 118 22.00 4.56 -9.64
CA ARG A 118 22.03 6.00 -9.93
C ARG A 118 20.98 6.39 -10.97
N ARG A 119 20.79 5.57 -12.02
CA ARG A 119 19.73 5.85 -13.01
C ARG A 119 18.35 5.83 -12.38
N GLU A 120 18.04 4.88 -11.50
CA GLU A 120 16.76 4.84 -10.80
C GLU A 120 16.55 6.08 -9.91
N LEU A 121 17.60 6.59 -9.26
CA LEU A 121 17.54 7.87 -8.54
C LEU A 121 17.28 9.04 -9.49
N GLY A 122 17.89 9.04 -10.67
CA GLY A 122 17.65 10.03 -11.73
C GLY A 122 16.20 10.03 -12.20
N PHE A 123 15.61 8.86 -12.41
CA PHE A 123 14.19 8.73 -12.74
C PHE A 123 13.28 9.21 -11.59
N GLY A 124 13.61 8.88 -10.34
CA GLY A 124 12.88 9.38 -9.18
C GLY A 124 12.94 10.90 -9.02
N ALA A 125 14.11 11.49 -9.27
CA ALA A 125 14.30 12.94 -9.22
C ALA A 125 13.57 13.66 -10.38
N LEU A 126 13.61 13.09 -11.59
CA LEU A 126 12.85 13.62 -12.74
C LEU A 126 11.34 13.55 -12.48
N LYS A 127 10.85 12.42 -11.95
CA LYS A 127 9.45 12.26 -11.56
C LYS A 127 9.06 13.34 -10.54
N ALA A 128 9.87 13.58 -9.51
CA ALA A 128 9.63 14.61 -8.51
C ALA A 128 9.61 16.02 -9.11
N MET A 129 10.47 16.30 -10.10
CA MET A 129 10.52 17.59 -10.79
C MET A 129 9.28 17.84 -11.68
N LEU A 130 8.59 16.78 -12.12
CA LEU A 130 7.38 16.85 -12.95
C LEU A 130 6.07 16.92 -12.13
N VAL A 131 6.10 16.75 -10.81
CA VAL A 131 4.92 16.88 -9.93
C VAL A 131 4.38 18.31 -9.99
N THR A 132 3.05 18.46 -10.17
CA THR A 132 2.38 19.76 -10.30
C THR A 132 1.49 20.12 -9.11
N SER A 133 1.08 19.12 -8.30
CA SER A 133 0.15 19.30 -7.18
C SER A 133 0.46 18.33 -6.03
N HIS A 134 -0.22 18.51 -4.89
CA HIS A 134 -0.09 17.63 -3.70
C HIS A 134 1.33 17.51 -3.15
N PHE A 135 2.09 18.61 -3.17
CA PHE A 135 3.43 18.62 -2.59
C PHE A 135 3.37 18.35 -1.10
N SER A 136 4.21 17.40 -0.66
CA SER A 136 4.37 17.07 0.75
C SER A 136 5.83 16.80 1.06
N SER A 137 6.25 17.06 2.29
CA SER A 137 7.59 16.74 2.75
C SER A 137 7.52 16.12 4.14
N SER A 138 8.26 15.04 4.33
CA SER A 138 8.50 14.43 5.64
C SER A 138 9.79 14.95 6.29
N GLN A 139 10.47 15.92 5.67
CA GLN A 139 11.72 16.46 6.17
C GLN A 139 11.48 17.46 7.31
N HIS A 140 12.36 17.45 8.28
CA HIS A 140 12.45 18.48 9.30
C HIS A 140 13.33 19.62 8.80
N PHE A 141 12.74 20.79 8.52
CA PHE A 141 13.46 21.92 7.96
C PHE A 141 14.30 22.73 8.99
N GLY A 142 14.20 22.42 10.27
CA GLY A 142 15.01 23.06 11.30
C GLY A 142 16.50 22.66 11.21
N PHE A 143 17.40 23.63 11.45
CA PHE A 143 18.84 23.39 11.49
C PHE A 143 19.49 24.18 12.64
N GLY A 144 19.39 23.64 13.84
CA GLY A 144 19.81 24.30 15.07
C GLY A 144 19.08 25.63 15.29
N GLY A 145 19.83 26.69 15.59
CA GLY A 145 19.31 28.05 15.74
C GLY A 145 19.21 28.86 14.43
N ARG A 146 19.47 28.22 13.27
CA ARG A 146 19.36 28.93 11.98
C ARG A 146 17.89 29.01 11.56
N SER A 147 17.44 30.21 11.20
CA SER A 147 16.15 30.40 10.55
C SER A 147 16.23 29.85 9.12
N ARG A 148 15.26 29.00 8.74
CA ARG A 148 15.15 28.41 7.41
C ARG A 148 13.69 28.39 6.98
N ASP A 149 13.48 28.69 5.69
CA ASP A 149 12.23 28.45 4.99
C ASP A 149 12.14 27.00 4.48
N TYR A 150 11.20 26.75 3.56
CA TYR A 150 10.99 25.41 2.97
C TYR A 150 11.78 25.18 1.67
N GLY A 151 12.75 26.02 1.37
CA GLY A 151 13.56 26.01 0.17
C GLY A 151 13.03 26.90 -0.94
N TRP A 152 13.68 26.85 -2.11
CA TRP A 152 13.31 27.63 -3.27
C TRP A 152 11.88 27.30 -3.73
N PHE A 153 11.11 28.32 -4.06
CA PHE A 153 9.78 28.24 -4.67
C PHE A 153 9.62 29.34 -5.72
N PRO A 154 8.73 29.13 -6.74
CA PRO A 154 8.50 30.09 -7.79
C PRO A 154 7.84 31.35 -7.24
N ARG A 155 8.33 32.52 -7.66
CA ARG A 155 7.78 33.83 -7.27
C ARG A 155 6.89 34.44 -8.36
N SER A 156 6.87 33.82 -9.53
CA SER A 156 6.07 34.25 -10.68
C SER A 156 5.62 33.05 -11.51
N GLY A 157 4.59 33.23 -12.34
CA GLY A 157 4.22 32.20 -13.33
C GLY A 157 5.35 31.90 -14.33
N GLN A 158 6.24 32.86 -14.59
CA GLN A 158 7.41 32.64 -15.46
C GLN A 158 8.39 31.66 -14.85
N ASP A 159 8.62 31.68 -13.54
CA ASP A 159 9.49 30.72 -12.84
C ASP A 159 8.91 29.30 -12.94
N VAL A 160 7.59 29.16 -12.87
CA VAL A 160 6.88 27.88 -13.03
C VAL A 160 7.09 27.34 -14.47
N VAL A 161 6.91 28.20 -15.46
CA VAL A 161 7.14 27.84 -16.87
C VAL A 161 8.59 27.45 -17.10
N GLU A 162 9.57 28.19 -16.56
CA GLU A 162 10.99 27.86 -16.66
C GLU A 162 11.31 26.50 -16.05
N TRP A 163 10.78 26.22 -14.86
CA TRP A 163 10.96 24.93 -14.17
C TRP A 163 10.49 23.75 -15.01
N TYR A 164 9.24 23.77 -15.46
CA TYR A 164 8.69 22.62 -16.20
C TYR A 164 9.23 22.56 -17.63
N SER A 165 9.59 23.67 -18.24
CA SER A 165 10.28 23.66 -19.54
C SER A 165 11.65 22.98 -19.43
N ALA A 166 12.39 23.23 -18.34
CA ALA A 166 13.66 22.55 -18.09
C ALA A 166 13.46 21.03 -17.88
N ALA A 167 12.40 20.62 -17.18
CA ALA A 167 12.07 19.20 -17.01
C ALA A 167 11.69 18.53 -18.33
N LEU A 168 10.88 19.18 -19.19
CA LEU A 168 10.55 18.68 -20.53
C LEU A 168 11.78 18.58 -21.42
N ALA A 169 12.70 19.56 -21.35
CA ALA A 169 13.96 19.52 -22.09
C ALA A 169 14.85 18.33 -21.69
N LEU A 170 14.89 17.99 -20.39
CA LEU A 170 15.54 16.77 -19.91
C LEU A 170 14.91 15.52 -20.52
N CYS A 171 13.59 15.39 -20.50
CA CYS A 171 12.88 14.27 -21.11
C CYS A 171 13.23 14.15 -22.59
N ALA A 172 13.17 15.25 -23.33
CA ALA A 172 13.47 15.30 -24.77
C ALA A 172 14.92 14.91 -25.10
N SER A 173 15.90 15.31 -24.26
CA SER A 173 17.32 15.03 -24.46
C SER A 173 17.68 13.55 -24.25
N HIS A 174 16.96 12.86 -23.39
CA HIS A 174 17.24 11.46 -23.03
C HIS A 174 16.39 10.42 -23.80
N ASP A 175 15.33 10.84 -24.51
CA ASP A 175 14.45 9.93 -25.26
C ASP A 175 15.17 9.12 -26.35
N ARG A 176 16.30 9.63 -26.89
CA ARG A 176 17.04 8.97 -27.96
C ARG A 176 18.30 8.22 -27.50
N ARG A 177 18.52 8.09 -26.20
CA ARG A 177 19.77 7.55 -25.69
C ARG A 177 19.86 6.04 -25.84
N ASP A 178 18.96 5.33 -25.20
CA ASP A 178 18.79 3.88 -25.25
C ASP A 178 17.33 3.53 -24.97
N GLU A 179 16.91 2.35 -25.43
CA GLU A 179 15.51 1.92 -25.37
C GLU A 179 14.95 1.90 -23.94
N LYS A 180 15.73 1.41 -22.97
CA LYS A 180 15.31 1.29 -21.57
C LYS A 180 15.09 2.67 -20.95
N THR A 181 16.02 3.58 -21.15
CA THR A 181 15.92 4.97 -20.66
C THR A 181 14.76 5.70 -21.33
N SER A 182 14.65 5.60 -22.66
CA SER A 182 13.55 6.20 -23.43
C SER A 182 12.18 5.71 -22.95
N SER A 183 11.99 4.40 -22.84
CA SER A 183 10.72 3.82 -22.38
C SER A 183 10.35 4.33 -20.97
N ARG A 184 11.32 4.36 -20.06
CA ARG A 184 11.08 4.82 -18.68
C ARG A 184 10.71 6.30 -18.60
N ILE A 185 11.38 7.17 -19.37
CA ILE A 185 11.07 8.60 -19.46
C ILE A 185 9.67 8.82 -20.04
N ARG A 186 9.33 8.12 -21.11
CA ARG A 186 7.99 8.18 -21.72
C ARG A 186 6.89 7.80 -20.74
N THR A 187 7.10 6.75 -19.96
CA THR A 187 6.17 6.35 -18.88
C THR A 187 6.05 7.45 -17.83
N ILE A 188 7.18 7.96 -17.31
CA ILE A 188 7.17 9.02 -16.30
C ILE A 188 6.44 10.27 -16.83
N LEU A 189 6.75 10.70 -18.05
CA LEU A 189 6.12 11.90 -18.62
C LEU A 189 4.61 11.71 -18.82
N SER A 190 4.16 10.53 -19.29
CA SER A 190 2.73 10.27 -19.48
C SER A 190 1.93 10.35 -18.17
N GLU A 191 2.53 9.94 -17.05
CA GLU A 191 1.91 10.04 -15.72
C GLU A 191 1.69 11.51 -15.27
N HIS A 192 2.42 12.46 -15.84
CA HIS A 192 2.38 13.89 -15.45
C HIS A 192 1.76 14.82 -16.48
N LEU A 193 1.42 14.34 -17.69
CA LEU A 193 0.82 15.19 -18.74
C LEU A 193 -0.45 15.88 -18.29
N TRP A 194 -1.27 15.21 -17.46
CA TRP A 194 -2.49 15.78 -16.89
C TRP A 194 -2.22 17.08 -16.10
N GLY A 195 -1.33 17.03 -15.12
CA GLY A 195 -1.00 18.18 -14.29
C GLY A 195 -0.27 19.28 -15.09
N LEU A 196 0.64 18.91 -16.00
CA LEU A 196 1.34 19.86 -16.85
C LEU A 196 0.36 20.62 -17.78
N TRP A 197 -0.68 19.94 -18.26
CA TRP A 197 -1.71 20.58 -19.10
C TRP A 197 -2.65 21.47 -18.30
N LEU A 198 -3.19 20.97 -17.19
CA LEU A 198 -4.28 21.60 -16.46
C LEU A 198 -3.79 22.61 -15.41
N ASP A 199 -2.77 22.22 -14.62
CA ASP A 199 -2.30 23.05 -13.50
C ASP A 199 -1.28 24.09 -13.96
N VAL A 200 -0.40 23.69 -14.90
CA VAL A 200 0.71 24.54 -15.38
C VAL A 200 0.37 25.27 -16.67
N GLN A 201 -0.53 24.71 -17.49
CA GLN A 201 -0.93 25.24 -18.81
C GLN A 201 0.24 25.38 -19.79
N LEU A 202 1.18 24.44 -19.78
CA LEU A 202 2.37 24.42 -20.62
C LEU A 202 2.10 23.81 -22.02
N TYR A 203 1.04 24.29 -22.66
CA TYR A 203 0.48 23.68 -23.88
C TYR A 203 1.51 23.49 -25.01
N ASP A 204 2.21 24.54 -25.42
CA ASP A 204 3.16 24.49 -26.54
C ASP A 204 4.32 23.54 -26.26
N GLY A 205 4.82 23.51 -25.02
CA GLY A 205 5.87 22.59 -24.59
C GLY A 205 5.43 21.13 -24.64
N ILE A 206 4.19 20.85 -24.20
CA ILE A 206 3.61 19.51 -24.22
C ILE A 206 3.36 19.04 -25.65
N GLU A 207 2.78 19.88 -26.51
CA GLU A 207 2.55 19.57 -27.92
C GLU A 207 3.87 19.24 -28.62
N ALA A 208 4.91 20.07 -28.43
CA ALA A 208 6.22 19.86 -29.03
C ALA A 208 6.85 18.52 -28.61
N ILE A 209 6.84 18.20 -27.33
CA ILE A 209 7.44 16.94 -26.85
C ILE A 209 6.62 15.72 -27.25
N CYS A 210 5.28 15.80 -27.22
CA CYS A 210 4.42 14.73 -27.71
C CYS A 210 4.66 14.42 -29.19
N GLN A 211 4.75 15.45 -30.03
CA GLN A 211 5.08 15.31 -31.46
C GLN A 211 6.47 14.70 -31.64
N GLN A 212 7.47 15.18 -30.90
CA GLN A 212 8.84 14.65 -30.98
C GLN A 212 8.90 13.16 -30.63
N PHE A 213 8.23 12.76 -29.53
CA PHE A 213 8.23 11.37 -29.09
C PHE A 213 7.47 10.47 -30.06
N HIS A 214 6.29 10.92 -30.53
CA HIS A 214 5.49 10.17 -31.49
C HIS A 214 6.20 10.01 -32.87
N GLN A 215 6.89 11.05 -33.35
CA GLN A 215 7.67 10.97 -34.61
C GLN A 215 8.81 9.95 -34.52
N ALA A 216 9.43 9.79 -33.36
CA ALA A 216 10.48 8.78 -33.14
C ALA A 216 9.92 7.36 -33.19
N ARG A 217 8.79 7.14 -32.52
CA ARG A 217 8.00 5.90 -32.53
C ARG A 217 6.61 6.16 -31.89
N PHE A 218 5.63 5.32 -32.21
CA PHE A 218 4.33 5.38 -31.56
C PHE A 218 4.49 5.34 -30.04
N TRP A 219 3.78 6.26 -29.34
CA TRP A 219 3.83 6.41 -27.90
C TRP A 219 2.44 6.17 -27.28
N PRO A 220 2.11 4.90 -26.96
CA PRO A 220 0.78 4.52 -26.49
C PRO A 220 0.37 5.17 -25.18
N GLU A 221 1.31 5.30 -24.20
CA GLU A 221 1.02 5.91 -22.90
C GLU A 221 0.69 7.41 -23.05
N GLY A 222 1.45 8.12 -23.87
CA GLY A 222 1.21 9.54 -24.13
C GLY A 222 -0.12 9.78 -24.87
N TRP A 223 -0.41 8.98 -25.92
CA TRP A 223 -1.69 9.07 -26.63
C TRP A 223 -2.89 8.87 -25.67
N THR A 224 -2.78 7.94 -24.75
CA THR A 224 -3.84 7.71 -23.77
C THR A 224 -3.93 8.83 -22.74
N ALA A 225 -2.80 9.33 -22.24
CA ALA A 225 -2.81 10.43 -21.30
C ALA A 225 -3.52 11.67 -21.89
N ILE A 226 -3.25 11.99 -23.18
CA ILE A 226 -3.95 13.08 -23.90
C ILE A 226 -5.47 12.81 -23.98
N ARG A 227 -5.87 11.58 -24.32
CA ARG A 227 -7.28 11.21 -24.35
C ARG A 227 -7.95 11.34 -22.97
N SER A 228 -7.24 10.93 -21.92
CA SER A 228 -7.77 11.01 -20.55
C SER A 228 -7.97 12.46 -20.11
N ILE A 229 -7.07 13.39 -20.47
CA ILE A 229 -7.21 14.83 -20.19
C ILE A 229 -8.52 15.38 -20.79
N ARG A 230 -8.87 14.97 -22.01
CA ARG A 230 -10.13 15.42 -22.67
C ARG A 230 -11.38 14.84 -22.07
N ARG A 231 -11.35 13.61 -21.58
CA ARG A 231 -12.55 12.84 -21.23
C ARG A 231 -12.86 12.78 -19.74
N TYR A 232 -11.85 12.94 -18.88
CA TYR A 232 -12.01 12.70 -17.45
C TYR A 232 -12.19 14.01 -16.67
N ARG A 233 -13.34 14.70 -16.88
CA ARG A 233 -13.66 15.93 -16.17
C ARG A 233 -15.14 16.07 -15.85
N ASP A 234 -15.40 16.65 -14.68
CA ASP A 234 -16.77 17.04 -14.28
C ASP A 234 -17.25 18.27 -15.09
N GLU A 235 -16.33 19.13 -15.55
CA GLU A 235 -16.61 20.31 -16.35
C GLU A 235 -15.95 20.22 -17.73
N PRO A 236 -16.64 20.70 -18.81
CA PRO A 236 -16.06 20.73 -20.14
C PRO A 236 -14.85 21.67 -20.21
N LEU A 237 -13.86 21.29 -21.05
CA LEU A 237 -12.73 22.16 -21.34
C LEU A 237 -13.17 23.42 -22.10
N PRO A 238 -12.42 24.55 -21.96
CA PRO A 238 -12.53 25.67 -22.88
C PRO A 238 -12.38 25.18 -24.34
N GLU A 239 -13.15 25.76 -25.26
CA GLU A 239 -13.21 25.33 -26.66
C GLU A 239 -11.81 25.30 -27.31
N GLU A 240 -10.96 26.30 -27.05
CA GLU A 240 -9.60 26.37 -27.57
C GLU A 240 -8.71 25.22 -27.06
N GLU A 241 -8.80 24.90 -25.77
CA GLU A 241 -8.03 23.81 -25.17
C GLU A 241 -8.50 22.44 -25.69
N ASP A 242 -9.80 22.23 -25.80
CA ASP A 242 -10.34 20.98 -26.37
C ASP A 242 -9.93 20.80 -27.83
N ALA A 243 -9.93 21.88 -28.63
CA ALA A 243 -9.47 21.83 -30.02
C ALA A 243 -7.97 21.48 -30.11
N ARG A 244 -7.12 22.04 -29.22
CA ARG A 244 -5.68 21.70 -29.17
C ARG A 244 -5.48 20.22 -28.83
N LEU A 245 -6.15 19.72 -27.78
CA LEU A 245 -6.05 18.32 -27.38
C LEU A 245 -6.62 17.38 -28.47
N SER A 246 -7.70 17.77 -29.14
CA SER A 246 -8.25 16.98 -30.26
C SER A 246 -7.23 16.82 -31.38
N THR A 247 -6.60 17.93 -31.77
CA THR A 247 -5.55 17.92 -32.79
C THR A 247 -4.37 17.05 -32.38
N LEU A 248 -3.95 17.14 -31.11
CA LEU A 248 -2.85 16.35 -30.58
C LEU A 248 -3.20 14.85 -30.50
N GLU A 249 -4.43 14.51 -30.09
CA GLU A 249 -4.94 13.13 -30.06
C GLU A 249 -4.90 12.51 -31.49
N GLU A 250 -5.34 13.25 -32.52
CA GLU A 250 -5.32 12.80 -33.91
C GLU A 250 -3.90 12.60 -34.44
N VAL A 251 -2.99 13.53 -34.15
CA VAL A 251 -1.58 13.42 -34.53
C VAL A 251 -0.92 12.20 -33.94
N MET A 252 -1.22 11.89 -32.68
CA MET A 252 -0.65 10.78 -31.92
C MET A 252 -1.41 9.45 -32.10
N ALA A 253 -2.50 9.42 -32.84
CA ALA A 253 -3.32 8.23 -33.04
C ALA A 253 -2.53 7.09 -33.70
N PRO A 254 -2.82 5.81 -33.33
CA PRO A 254 -2.18 4.65 -33.95
C PRO A 254 -2.54 4.54 -35.45
N LYS A 255 -1.52 4.32 -36.28
CA LYS A 255 -1.65 4.30 -37.76
C LYS A 255 -1.65 2.90 -38.36
N SER A 256 -1.11 1.91 -37.66
CA SER A 256 -1.05 0.51 -38.09
C SER A 256 -1.82 -0.39 -37.14
N LEU A 257 -2.16 -1.61 -37.59
CA LEU A 257 -2.81 -2.61 -36.76
C LEU A 257 -1.96 -2.95 -35.52
N ALA A 258 -0.65 -3.08 -35.68
CA ALA A 258 0.24 -3.32 -34.54
C ALA A 258 0.23 -2.16 -33.53
N GLU A 259 0.20 -0.90 -33.98
CA GLU A 259 0.07 0.25 -33.08
C GLU A 259 -1.30 0.31 -32.37
N GLN A 260 -2.38 -0.09 -33.05
CA GLN A 260 -3.71 -0.21 -32.43
C GLN A 260 -3.70 -1.24 -31.30
N VAL A 261 -3.05 -2.39 -31.49
CA VAL A 261 -2.89 -3.41 -30.45
C VAL A 261 -2.04 -2.86 -29.29
N ARG A 262 -0.91 -2.21 -29.57
CA ARG A 262 -0.08 -1.57 -28.53
C ARG A 262 -0.84 -0.51 -27.74
N GLY A 263 -1.64 0.30 -28.39
CA GLY A 263 -2.40 1.39 -27.75
C GLY A 263 -3.64 0.93 -26.98
N GLN A 264 -4.21 -0.24 -27.27
CA GLN A 264 -5.50 -0.66 -26.72
C GLN A 264 -5.46 -1.99 -25.95
N VAL A 265 -4.55 -2.92 -26.32
CA VAL A 265 -4.46 -4.27 -25.71
C VAL A 265 -3.30 -4.35 -24.73
N LEU A 266 -2.09 -3.88 -25.11
CA LEU A 266 -0.86 -4.05 -24.33
C LEU A 266 -0.70 -3.04 -23.20
N ARG A 267 -1.78 -2.55 -22.64
CA ARG A 267 -1.76 -1.55 -21.58
C ARG A 267 -2.11 -2.16 -20.24
N SER A 268 -1.70 -1.49 -19.16
CA SER A 268 -2.16 -1.90 -17.83
C SER A 268 -3.69 -1.87 -17.77
N THR A 269 -4.28 -2.76 -16.97
CA THR A 269 -5.74 -2.81 -16.79
C THR A 269 -6.29 -1.46 -16.30
N ARG A 270 -5.54 -0.75 -15.46
CA ARG A 270 -5.90 0.58 -14.98
C ARG A 270 -5.99 1.58 -16.11
N ASP A 271 -4.93 1.72 -16.89
CA ASP A 271 -4.88 2.66 -18.03
C ASP A 271 -5.90 2.32 -19.11
N ALA A 272 -6.24 1.04 -19.22
CA ALA A 272 -7.21 0.57 -20.21
C ALA A 272 -8.64 1.04 -19.94
N TYR A 273 -8.98 1.37 -18.70
CA TYR A 273 -10.31 1.78 -18.28
C TYR A 273 -10.37 3.21 -17.72
N ASP A 274 -9.24 3.91 -17.66
CA ASP A 274 -9.17 5.30 -17.16
C ASP A 274 -9.94 6.31 -18.03
N ASP A 275 -10.34 5.96 -19.24
CA ASP A 275 -11.13 6.79 -20.15
C ASP A 275 -12.65 6.46 -20.18
N ILE A 276 -13.15 5.70 -19.18
CA ILE A 276 -14.56 5.29 -19.09
C ILE A 276 -15.35 6.24 -18.19
N ASP A 277 -16.41 6.86 -18.74
CA ASP A 277 -17.36 7.68 -17.96
C ASP A 277 -18.23 6.76 -17.08
N PHE A 278 -18.21 7.00 -15.77
CA PHE A 278 -19.01 6.24 -14.80
C PHE A 278 -20.53 6.34 -15.02
N ARG A 279 -21.01 7.37 -15.75
CA ARG A 279 -22.43 7.53 -16.06
C ARG A 279 -22.98 6.53 -17.08
N ASP A 280 -22.13 5.96 -17.93
CA ASP A 280 -22.47 4.98 -18.96
C ASP A 280 -21.46 3.79 -18.95
N TYR A 281 -21.03 3.42 -17.75
CA TYR A 281 -19.94 2.48 -17.51
C TYR A 281 -20.11 1.14 -18.24
N GLU A 282 -21.27 0.48 -18.09
CA GLU A 282 -21.53 -0.83 -18.71
C GLU A 282 -21.51 -0.78 -20.23
N ALA A 283 -22.13 0.24 -20.84
CA ALA A 283 -22.17 0.36 -22.29
C ALA A 283 -20.79 0.69 -22.89
N GLN A 284 -19.97 1.48 -22.19
CA GLN A 284 -18.63 1.81 -22.64
C GLN A 284 -17.69 0.62 -22.52
N ILE A 285 -17.77 -0.16 -21.42
CA ILE A 285 -17.05 -1.44 -21.30
C ILE A 285 -17.41 -2.37 -22.43
N ALA A 286 -18.70 -2.59 -22.68
CA ALA A 286 -19.15 -3.50 -23.73
C ALA A 286 -18.66 -3.07 -25.13
N ARG A 287 -18.68 -1.77 -25.44
CA ARG A 287 -18.14 -1.24 -26.70
C ARG A 287 -16.64 -1.47 -26.81
N ARG A 288 -15.91 -1.25 -25.72
CA ARG A 288 -14.47 -1.46 -25.66
C ARG A 288 -14.10 -2.91 -25.83
N GLU A 289 -14.75 -3.81 -25.10
CA GLU A 289 -14.56 -5.26 -25.26
C GLU A 289 -14.83 -5.69 -26.70
N SER A 290 -15.91 -5.20 -27.33
CA SER A 290 -16.19 -5.46 -28.73
C SER A 290 -15.04 -4.99 -29.66
N THR A 291 -14.49 -3.81 -29.42
CA THR A 291 -13.35 -3.29 -30.18
C THR A 291 -12.11 -4.19 -30.05
N LEU A 292 -11.81 -4.65 -28.81
CA LEU A 292 -10.67 -5.53 -28.56
C LEU A 292 -10.86 -6.91 -29.20
N VAL A 293 -12.08 -7.44 -29.20
CA VAL A 293 -12.42 -8.68 -29.90
C VAL A 293 -12.23 -8.53 -31.40
N GLU A 294 -12.70 -7.44 -32.02
CA GLU A 294 -12.50 -7.18 -33.46
C GLU A 294 -11.00 -7.00 -33.83
N LEU A 295 -10.20 -6.36 -32.96
CA LEU A 295 -8.75 -6.31 -33.14
C LEU A 295 -8.14 -7.71 -33.12
N GLY A 296 -8.55 -8.58 -32.18
CA GLY A 296 -8.10 -9.96 -32.14
C GLY A 296 -8.45 -10.75 -33.40
N LYS A 297 -9.68 -10.59 -33.93
CA LYS A 297 -10.10 -11.22 -35.18
C LYS A 297 -9.27 -10.75 -36.37
N THR A 298 -9.01 -9.46 -36.47
CA THR A 298 -8.22 -8.89 -37.56
C THR A 298 -6.78 -9.40 -37.51
N VAL A 299 -6.15 -9.41 -36.31
CA VAL A 299 -4.79 -9.91 -36.12
C VAL A 299 -4.68 -11.41 -36.42
N ALA A 300 -5.72 -12.21 -36.10
CA ALA A 300 -5.74 -13.64 -36.44
C ALA A 300 -5.66 -13.88 -37.96
N GLY A 301 -6.21 -12.95 -38.77
CA GLY A 301 -6.10 -12.97 -40.24
C GLY A 301 -4.77 -12.48 -40.78
N GLU A 302 -3.95 -11.76 -39.99
CA GLU A 302 -2.67 -11.18 -40.37
C GLU A 302 -1.52 -11.83 -39.61
N THR A 303 -1.08 -13.00 -40.03
CA THR A 303 -0.04 -13.80 -39.38
C THR A 303 1.24 -13.03 -39.08
N GLU A 304 1.69 -12.18 -40.02
CA GLU A 304 2.90 -11.35 -39.86
C GLU A 304 2.74 -10.33 -38.70
N THR A 305 1.58 -9.70 -38.58
CA THR A 305 1.30 -8.75 -37.50
C THR A 305 1.29 -9.46 -36.14
N LEU A 306 0.70 -10.67 -36.08
CA LEU A 306 0.73 -11.46 -34.84
C LEU A 306 2.15 -11.83 -34.43
N ASP A 307 2.99 -12.29 -35.38
CA ASP A 307 4.38 -12.67 -35.10
C ASP A 307 5.21 -11.49 -34.58
N VAL A 308 5.01 -10.29 -35.12
CA VAL A 308 5.66 -9.05 -34.66
C VAL A 308 5.23 -8.69 -33.23
N LEU A 309 3.97 -8.94 -32.88
CA LEU A 309 3.40 -8.59 -31.56
C LEU A 309 3.68 -9.64 -30.49
N MET A 310 3.94 -10.90 -30.83
CA MET A 310 4.11 -11.99 -29.88
C MET A 310 5.09 -11.68 -28.73
N PRO A 311 6.29 -11.13 -28.97
CA PRO A 311 7.21 -10.81 -27.87
C PRO A 311 6.62 -9.81 -26.86
N GLU A 312 5.85 -8.83 -27.34
CA GLU A 312 5.24 -7.78 -26.51
C GLU A 312 4.00 -8.31 -25.78
N LEU A 313 3.22 -9.18 -26.43
CA LEU A 313 2.05 -9.84 -25.83
C LEU A 313 2.43 -10.69 -24.60
N PHE A 314 3.60 -11.31 -24.61
CA PHE A 314 4.11 -12.08 -23.46
C PHE A 314 4.80 -11.23 -22.39
N LEU A 315 4.96 -9.93 -22.58
CA LEU A 315 5.34 -8.98 -21.52
C LEU A 315 4.12 -8.36 -20.83
N CYS A 316 2.93 -8.48 -21.42
CA CYS A 316 1.70 -7.88 -20.92
C CYS A 316 1.03 -8.76 -19.87
N SER A 317 0.57 -8.14 -18.77
CA SER A 317 -0.18 -8.81 -17.70
C SER A 317 -1.62 -8.27 -17.55
N ALA A 318 -2.11 -7.51 -18.51
CA ALA A 318 -3.44 -6.88 -18.50
C ALA A 318 -4.54 -7.88 -18.89
N GLY A 319 -4.96 -8.72 -17.96
CA GLY A 319 -5.86 -9.87 -18.20
C GLY A 319 -7.23 -9.52 -18.81
N LEU A 320 -7.77 -8.31 -18.56
CA LEU A 320 -9.06 -7.92 -19.15
C LEU A 320 -8.94 -7.61 -20.64
N THR A 321 -7.93 -6.82 -21.03
CA THR A 321 -7.74 -6.47 -22.45
C THR A 321 -7.24 -7.66 -23.27
N LEU A 322 -6.30 -8.43 -22.70
CA LEU A 322 -5.84 -9.69 -23.30
C LEU A 322 -6.95 -10.73 -23.42
N GLY A 323 -7.89 -10.77 -22.44
CA GLY A 323 -9.03 -11.67 -22.48
C GLY A 323 -9.95 -11.43 -23.69
N ALA A 324 -10.33 -10.18 -23.91
CA ALA A 324 -11.14 -9.81 -25.06
C ALA A 324 -10.39 -10.00 -26.40
N PHE A 325 -9.09 -9.66 -26.43
CA PHE A 325 -8.25 -9.87 -27.61
C PHE A 325 -8.08 -11.36 -27.94
N ALA A 326 -7.78 -12.21 -26.92
CA ALA A 326 -7.68 -13.66 -27.09
C ALA A 326 -9.00 -14.29 -27.58
N LYS A 327 -10.14 -13.77 -27.12
CA LYS A 327 -11.46 -14.17 -27.66
C LYS A 327 -11.55 -13.92 -29.15
N GLY A 328 -11.11 -12.74 -29.61
CA GLY A 328 -11.10 -12.43 -31.04
C GLY A 328 -10.17 -13.36 -31.83
N LEU A 329 -8.99 -13.69 -31.33
CA LEU A 329 -8.08 -14.66 -31.96
C LEU A 329 -8.77 -16.03 -32.11
N ILE A 330 -9.43 -16.53 -31.07
CA ILE A 330 -10.14 -17.83 -31.10
C ILE A 330 -11.33 -17.82 -32.03
N ASP A 331 -12.14 -16.74 -32.02
CA ASP A 331 -13.34 -16.62 -32.85
C ASP A 331 -13.03 -16.67 -34.36
N ALA A 332 -11.86 -16.12 -34.77
CA ALA A 332 -11.45 -16.06 -36.17
C ALA A 332 -10.57 -17.23 -36.64
N THR A 333 -10.06 -18.03 -35.71
CA THR A 333 -9.17 -19.15 -36.03
C THR A 333 -9.92 -20.46 -36.08
N THR A 334 -9.77 -21.23 -37.16
CA THR A 334 -10.31 -22.61 -37.29
C THR A 334 -9.39 -23.66 -36.68
N ASP A 335 -8.08 -23.52 -36.86
CA ASP A 335 -7.05 -24.37 -36.23
C ASP A 335 -6.60 -23.79 -34.89
N ARG A 336 -7.44 -23.94 -33.86
CA ARG A 336 -7.17 -23.41 -32.52
C ARG A 336 -6.04 -24.17 -31.81
N ARG A 337 -5.89 -25.46 -32.11
CA ARG A 337 -4.74 -26.23 -31.60
C ARG A 337 -3.43 -25.69 -32.16
N GLY A 338 -3.33 -25.50 -33.47
CA GLY A 338 -2.13 -24.94 -34.09
C GLY A 338 -1.80 -23.54 -33.60
N LEU A 339 -2.84 -22.70 -33.33
CA LEU A 339 -2.61 -21.40 -32.73
C LEU A 339 -2.06 -21.51 -31.30
N TRP A 340 -2.62 -22.40 -30.47
CA TRP A 340 -2.09 -22.68 -29.14
C TRP A 340 -0.61 -23.07 -29.18
N ASP A 341 -0.26 -24.04 -30.04
CA ASP A 341 1.11 -24.52 -30.16
C ASP A 341 2.08 -23.40 -30.58
N ARG A 342 1.65 -22.50 -31.46
CA ARG A 342 2.43 -21.29 -31.84
C ARG A 342 2.62 -20.33 -30.66
N LEU A 343 1.56 -20.06 -29.90
CA LEU A 343 1.64 -19.19 -28.73
C LEU A 343 2.57 -19.76 -27.67
N VAL A 344 2.51 -21.08 -27.42
CA VAL A 344 3.42 -21.79 -26.47
C VAL A 344 4.88 -21.70 -26.96
N ALA A 345 5.14 -21.91 -28.26
CA ALA A 345 6.48 -21.77 -28.83
C ALA A 345 7.04 -20.36 -28.65
N ALA A 346 6.23 -19.33 -28.91
CA ALA A 346 6.61 -17.93 -28.71
C ALA A 346 6.85 -17.58 -27.23
N PHE A 347 6.00 -18.10 -26.33
CA PHE A 347 6.19 -17.97 -24.87
C PHE A 347 7.51 -18.61 -24.43
N GLY A 348 7.83 -19.79 -24.96
CA GLY A 348 9.10 -20.48 -24.67
C GLY A 348 10.33 -19.72 -25.15
N SER A 349 10.20 -18.96 -26.24
CA SER A 349 11.27 -18.13 -26.80
C SER A 349 11.45 -16.77 -26.12
N SER A 350 10.48 -16.36 -25.28
CA SER A 350 10.51 -15.08 -24.55
C SER A 350 11.42 -15.16 -23.31
N GLU A 351 11.95 -14.00 -22.86
CA GLU A 351 12.84 -13.90 -21.70
C GLU A 351 12.16 -14.44 -20.42
N PRO A 352 12.69 -15.50 -19.78
CA PRO A 352 12.03 -16.18 -18.66
C PRO A 352 11.67 -15.28 -17.47
N LYS A 353 12.48 -14.24 -17.21
CA LYS A 353 12.28 -13.36 -16.04
C LYS A 353 11.13 -12.36 -16.21
N THR A 354 10.79 -12.04 -17.44
CA THR A 354 9.84 -10.96 -17.76
C THR A 354 8.59 -11.45 -18.45
N ARG A 355 8.58 -12.70 -18.97
CA ARG A 355 7.42 -13.24 -19.68
C ARG A 355 6.22 -13.47 -18.75
N SER A 356 5.04 -13.12 -19.24
CA SER A 356 3.76 -13.30 -18.59
C SER A 356 2.96 -14.43 -19.25
N PRO A 357 2.40 -15.38 -18.52
CA PRO A 357 1.53 -16.43 -19.06
C PRO A 357 0.10 -15.96 -19.32
N GLU A 358 -0.20 -14.68 -19.06
CA GLU A 358 -1.56 -14.16 -19.03
C GLU A 358 -2.30 -14.35 -20.37
N LEU A 359 -1.63 -14.18 -21.50
CA LEU A 359 -2.24 -14.44 -22.80
C LEU A 359 -2.65 -15.91 -22.96
N LEU A 360 -1.79 -16.86 -22.53
CA LEU A 360 -2.10 -18.28 -22.57
C LEU A 360 -3.29 -18.62 -21.64
N ALA A 361 -3.33 -18.04 -20.45
CA ALA A 361 -4.44 -18.22 -19.52
C ALA A 361 -5.75 -17.66 -20.08
N CYS A 362 -5.72 -16.46 -20.71
CA CYS A 362 -6.87 -15.87 -21.38
C CYS A 362 -7.32 -16.67 -22.59
N PHE A 363 -6.37 -17.24 -23.34
CA PHE A 363 -6.68 -18.12 -24.46
C PHE A 363 -7.44 -19.38 -23.98
N LEU A 364 -6.93 -20.10 -22.99
CA LEU A 364 -7.60 -21.28 -22.45
C LEU A 364 -8.99 -20.96 -21.86
N PHE A 365 -9.11 -19.83 -21.16
CA PHE A 365 -10.40 -19.37 -20.63
C PHE A 365 -11.47 -19.21 -21.74
N ASN A 366 -11.10 -18.60 -22.86
CA ASN A 366 -12.03 -18.42 -23.98
C ASN A 366 -12.22 -19.69 -24.79
N LEU A 367 -11.17 -20.49 -24.98
CA LEU A 367 -11.20 -21.79 -25.70
C LEU A 367 -12.23 -22.73 -25.09
N ARG A 368 -12.33 -22.76 -23.75
CA ARG A 368 -13.30 -23.58 -23.02
C ARG A 368 -14.74 -23.40 -23.50
N SER A 369 -15.13 -22.18 -23.86
CA SER A 369 -16.49 -21.86 -24.31
C SER A 369 -16.78 -22.39 -25.70
N VAL A 370 -15.74 -22.63 -26.51
CA VAL A 370 -15.85 -23.00 -27.93
C VAL A 370 -15.47 -24.49 -28.15
N GLU A 371 -14.41 -24.93 -27.51
CA GLU A 371 -13.87 -26.30 -27.59
C GLU A 371 -13.50 -26.82 -26.21
N PRO A 372 -14.48 -27.21 -25.37
CA PRO A 372 -14.21 -27.67 -24.00
C PRO A 372 -13.33 -28.93 -23.96
N GLU A 373 -13.50 -29.89 -24.86
CA GLU A 373 -12.70 -31.13 -24.91
C GLU A 373 -11.23 -30.85 -25.23
N LEU A 374 -10.96 -29.94 -26.14
CA LEU A 374 -9.59 -29.49 -26.43
C LEU A 374 -8.96 -28.79 -25.23
N THR A 375 -9.76 -27.98 -24.52
CA THR A 375 -9.27 -27.27 -23.30
C THR A 375 -8.89 -28.26 -22.22
N GLU A 376 -9.67 -29.31 -21.96
CA GLU A 376 -9.35 -30.37 -21.00
C GLU A 376 -8.08 -31.13 -21.40
N THR A 377 -7.95 -31.48 -22.69
CA THR A 377 -6.78 -32.13 -23.25
C THR A 377 -5.51 -31.28 -23.04
N VAL A 378 -5.60 -29.99 -23.33
CA VAL A 378 -4.46 -29.07 -23.16
C VAL A 378 -4.09 -28.92 -21.68
N LEU A 379 -5.07 -28.85 -20.75
CA LEU A 379 -4.78 -28.79 -19.32
C LEU A 379 -4.09 -30.05 -18.80
N ASP A 380 -4.43 -31.25 -19.32
CA ASP A 380 -3.72 -32.51 -19.01
C ASP A 380 -2.27 -32.48 -19.51
N GLU A 381 -2.05 -32.02 -20.76
CA GLU A 381 -0.71 -31.87 -21.34
C GLU A 381 0.16 -30.87 -20.57
N VAL A 382 -0.42 -29.76 -20.10
CA VAL A 382 0.28 -28.72 -19.34
C VAL A 382 0.88 -29.23 -18.02
N LEU A 383 0.26 -30.22 -17.38
CA LEU A 383 0.78 -30.83 -16.15
C LEU A 383 2.18 -31.43 -16.35
N ASP A 384 2.42 -32.04 -17.50
CA ASP A 384 3.67 -32.72 -17.81
C ASP A 384 4.65 -31.89 -18.60
N ASP A 385 4.20 -30.76 -19.20
CA ASP A 385 5.01 -29.88 -20.01
C ASP A 385 6.10 -29.17 -19.18
N PRO A 386 7.38 -29.29 -19.52
CA PRO A 386 8.48 -28.69 -18.72
C PRO A 386 8.49 -27.17 -18.72
N LEU A 387 7.84 -26.51 -19.69
CA LEU A 387 7.74 -25.05 -19.80
C LEU A 387 6.51 -24.50 -19.06
N LEU A 388 5.38 -25.25 -19.10
CA LEU A 388 4.08 -24.76 -18.67
C LEU A 388 3.62 -25.30 -17.32
N SER A 389 4.15 -26.43 -16.85
CA SER A 389 3.70 -27.09 -15.60
C SER A 389 3.81 -26.19 -14.37
N GLU A 390 4.82 -25.30 -14.33
CA GLU A 390 4.93 -24.31 -13.27
C GLU A 390 3.74 -23.32 -13.26
N TRP A 391 3.05 -23.13 -14.38
CA TRP A 391 1.93 -22.19 -14.55
C TRP A 391 0.56 -22.89 -14.48
N PHE A 392 0.52 -24.21 -14.41
CA PHE A 392 -0.71 -24.99 -14.38
C PHE A 392 -1.77 -24.44 -13.40
N PRO A 393 -1.43 -24.11 -12.11
CA PRO A 393 -2.42 -23.58 -11.20
C PRO A 393 -3.06 -22.29 -11.68
N SER A 394 -2.29 -21.41 -12.31
CA SER A 394 -2.80 -20.14 -12.88
C SER A 394 -3.75 -20.40 -14.04
N PHE A 395 -3.42 -21.33 -14.94
CA PHE A 395 -4.27 -21.72 -16.06
C PHE A 395 -5.57 -22.37 -15.61
N GLN A 396 -5.48 -23.36 -14.73
CA GLN A 396 -6.66 -24.05 -14.17
C GLN A 396 -7.54 -23.07 -13.40
N GLY A 397 -6.96 -22.18 -12.59
CA GLY A 397 -7.69 -21.14 -11.85
C GLY A 397 -8.46 -20.18 -12.78
N ARG A 398 -7.86 -19.82 -13.91
CA ARG A 398 -8.49 -18.94 -14.91
C ARG A 398 -9.61 -19.65 -15.68
N VAL A 399 -9.38 -20.87 -16.14
CA VAL A 399 -10.37 -21.69 -16.84
C VAL A 399 -11.54 -22.02 -15.91
N GLY A 400 -11.30 -22.10 -14.62
CA GLY A 400 -12.28 -22.46 -13.61
C GLY A 400 -12.39 -23.97 -13.42
N ILE A 401 -13.45 -24.39 -12.68
CA ILE A 401 -13.57 -25.75 -12.20
C ILE A 401 -14.63 -26.48 -13.00
N VAL A 402 -14.16 -27.30 -13.93
CA VAL A 402 -14.97 -28.26 -14.72
C VAL A 402 -14.15 -29.54 -14.86
N GLY A 403 -14.79 -30.68 -14.78
CA GLY A 403 -14.13 -31.98 -14.98
C GLY A 403 -13.20 -32.41 -13.87
N GLU A 404 -12.04 -32.97 -14.22
CA GLU A 404 -11.06 -33.57 -13.33
C GLU A 404 -10.16 -32.59 -12.59
N VAL A 405 -10.72 -31.48 -12.09
CA VAL A 405 -9.94 -30.39 -11.48
C VAL A 405 -9.22 -30.80 -10.21
N LEU A 406 -9.92 -31.44 -9.28
CA LEU A 406 -9.32 -31.82 -7.99
C LEU A 406 -8.19 -32.83 -8.14
N PRO A 407 -8.32 -33.93 -8.95
CA PRO A 407 -7.21 -34.82 -9.27
C PRO A 407 -6.00 -34.08 -9.86
N ARG A 408 -6.20 -33.20 -10.85
CA ARG A 408 -5.11 -32.38 -11.45
C ARG A 408 -4.40 -31.50 -10.44
N LEU A 409 -5.16 -30.81 -9.58
CA LEU A 409 -4.57 -29.96 -8.53
C LEU A 409 -3.75 -30.77 -7.53
N LYS A 410 -4.25 -31.95 -7.11
CA LYS A 410 -3.52 -32.87 -6.25
C LYS A 410 -2.23 -33.39 -6.91
N GLN A 411 -2.29 -33.74 -8.19
CA GLN A 411 -1.13 -34.11 -8.95
C GLN A 411 -0.11 -32.99 -9.04
N SER A 412 -0.55 -31.77 -9.43
CA SER A 412 0.31 -30.59 -9.51
C SER A 412 1.00 -30.26 -8.18
N LEU A 413 0.27 -30.38 -7.06
CA LEU A 413 0.82 -30.20 -5.71
C LEU A 413 1.83 -31.31 -5.35
N ALA A 414 1.54 -32.56 -5.70
CA ALA A 414 2.43 -33.66 -5.46
C ALA A 414 3.72 -33.61 -6.29
N ASP A 415 3.61 -33.15 -7.54
CA ASP A 415 4.76 -32.98 -8.45
C ASP A 415 5.69 -31.83 -8.02
N GLY A 416 5.18 -30.86 -7.29
CA GLY A 416 5.94 -29.72 -6.75
C GLY A 416 6.61 -28.82 -7.79
N LYS A 417 6.15 -28.86 -9.05
CA LYS A 417 6.72 -28.06 -10.15
C LYS A 417 6.28 -26.60 -10.10
N ALA A 418 5.06 -26.33 -9.61
CA ALA A 418 4.50 -24.99 -9.51
C ALA A 418 4.84 -24.34 -8.16
N PRO A 419 5.27 -23.05 -8.14
CA PRO A 419 5.38 -22.29 -6.90
C PRO A 419 4.06 -22.24 -6.14
N THR A 420 4.10 -22.41 -4.83
CA THR A 420 2.91 -22.49 -3.96
C THR A 420 2.00 -21.28 -4.11
N GLU A 421 2.57 -20.10 -4.27
CA GLU A 421 1.85 -18.82 -4.48
C GLU A 421 0.83 -18.87 -5.65
N ARG A 422 1.10 -19.63 -6.69
CA ARG A 422 0.22 -19.71 -7.87
C ARG A 422 -1.11 -20.42 -7.61
N TYR A 423 -1.25 -21.10 -6.48
CA TYR A 423 -2.52 -21.69 -6.04
C TYR A 423 -3.49 -20.68 -5.41
N ARG A 424 -3.07 -19.45 -5.12
CA ARG A 424 -3.95 -18.39 -4.58
C ARG A 424 -5.18 -18.12 -5.46
N GLY A 425 -5.08 -18.28 -6.77
CA GLY A 425 -6.18 -18.05 -7.72
C GLY A 425 -7.43 -18.88 -7.49
N PHE A 426 -7.36 -19.98 -6.73
CA PHE A 426 -8.48 -20.88 -6.49
C PHE A 426 -9.52 -20.37 -5.48
N GLY A 427 -9.28 -19.27 -4.79
CA GLY A 427 -10.29 -18.58 -3.99
C GLY A 427 -11.36 -17.85 -4.83
N TRP A 428 -11.09 -17.51 -6.09
CA TRP A 428 -11.92 -16.68 -6.96
C TRP A 428 -12.95 -17.44 -7.81
N PRO A 429 -13.84 -16.75 -8.56
CA PRO A 429 -14.99 -17.37 -9.19
C PRO A 429 -14.63 -18.49 -10.17
N GLY A 430 -15.28 -19.61 -10.02
CA GLY A 430 -15.02 -20.84 -10.74
C GLY A 430 -14.73 -22.07 -9.85
N LYS A 431 -14.82 -21.96 -8.63
CA LYS A 431 -14.76 -22.66 -7.35
C LYS A 431 -14.59 -24.17 -7.35
N PRO A 432 -13.63 -24.70 -6.56
CA PRO A 432 -13.84 -25.98 -5.94
C PRO A 432 -15.02 -25.92 -4.96
N GLU A 433 -15.79 -26.97 -4.83
CA GLU A 433 -16.73 -27.11 -3.72
C GLU A 433 -15.96 -27.06 -2.39
N ASP A 434 -16.62 -26.73 -1.29
CA ASP A 434 -15.97 -26.61 0.01
C ASP A 434 -15.36 -27.95 0.48
N THR A 435 -15.90 -29.08 0.01
CA THR A 435 -15.29 -30.41 0.17
C THR A 435 -13.90 -30.49 -0.46
N ALA A 436 -13.72 -29.94 -1.65
CA ALA A 436 -12.41 -29.92 -2.32
C ALA A 436 -11.42 -28.97 -1.62
N VAL A 437 -11.91 -27.84 -1.07
CA VAL A 437 -11.08 -26.96 -0.24
C VAL A 437 -10.57 -27.69 0.99
N LEU A 438 -11.44 -28.46 1.67
CA LEU A 438 -11.06 -29.26 2.84
C LEU A 438 -9.98 -30.30 2.49
N GLU A 439 -9.99 -30.85 1.27
CA GLU A 439 -8.98 -31.81 0.81
C GLU A 439 -7.66 -31.13 0.38
N LEU A 440 -7.69 -29.91 -0.16
CA LEU A 440 -6.51 -29.19 -0.62
C LEU A 440 -5.75 -28.49 0.51
N VAL A 441 -6.45 -27.98 1.52
CA VAL A 441 -5.84 -27.24 2.63
C VAL A 441 -4.72 -28.01 3.33
N PRO A 442 -4.88 -29.29 3.73
CA PRO A 442 -3.78 -30.04 4.35
C PRO A 442 -2.56 -30.21 3.45
N LEU A 443 -2.77 -30.36 2.13
CA LEU A 443 -1.68 -30.50 1.16
C LEU A 443 -0.91 -29.17 1.03
N LEU A 444 -1.61 -28.06 0.97
CA LEU A 444 -1.01 -26.72 0.95
C LEU A 444 -0.22 -26.44 2.23
N LEU A 445 -0.80 -26.73 3.40
CA LEU A 445 -0.14 -26.54 4.70
C LEU A 445 1.15 -27.39 4.86
N GLY A 446 1.29 -28.45 4.10
CA GLY A 446 2.52 -29.25 4.04
C GLY A 446 3.64 -28.66 3.19
N LEU A 447 3.39 -27.59 2.45
CA LEU A 447 4.37 -26.93 1.58
C LEU A 447 5.01 -25.72 2.25
N ALA A 448 6.23 -25.38 1.82
CA ALA A 448 6.84 -24.09 2.18
C ALA A 448 5.94 -22.94 1.66
N ASP A 449 5.70 -21.94 2.50
CA ASP A 449 4.81 -20.79 2.21
C ASP A 449 3.35 -21.16 1.86
N GLY A 450 2.94 -22.41 2.17
CA GLY A 450 1.59 -22.90 1.88
C GLY A 450 0.52 -22.36 2.81
N PHE A 451 0.90 -21.87 4.00
CA PHE A 451 -0.02 -21.28 4.96
C PHE A 451 -0.79 -20.09 4.37
N ASP A 452 -0.08 -19.12 3.76
CA ASP A 452 -0.68 -17.90 3.21
C ASP A 452 -1.65 -18.21 2.08
N VAL A 453 -1.35 -19.22 1.28
CA VAL A 453 -2.21 -19.68 0.19
C VAL A 453 -3.47 -20.37 0.73
N ALA A 454 -3.31 -21.27 1.71
CA ALA A 454 -4.44 -21.94 2.35
C ALA A 454 -5.35 -20.95 3.08
N LEU A 455 -4.77 -19.98 3.79
CA LEU A 455 -5.51 -18.91 4.47
C LEU A 455 -6.32 -18.09 3.47
N ASN A 456 -5.69 -17.61 2.41
CA ASN A 456 -6.34 -16.82 1.38
C ASN A 456 -7.48 -17.57 0.68
N MET A 457 -7.28 -18.85 0.37
CA MET A 457 -8.30 -19.73 -0.23
C MET A 457 -9.57 -19.85 0.65
N VAL A 458 -9.40 -20.03 1.95
CA VAL A 458 -10.50 -20.12 2.91
C VAL A 458 -11.14 -18.73 3.12
N TRP A 459 -10.32 -17.71 3.30
CA TRP A 459 -10.76 -16.34 3.57
C TRP A 459 -11.65 -15.77 2.46
N ILE A 460 -11.26 -15.87 1.19
CA ILE A 460 -12.06 -15.37 0.06
C ILE A 460 -13.46 -15.98 0.05
N ARG A 461 -13.59 -17.26 0.39
CA ARG A 461 -14.89 -17.92 0.50
C ARG A 461 -15.73 -17.42 1.64
N ILE A 462 -15.13 -17.22 2.81
CA ILE A 462 -15.79 -16.65 3.99
C ILE A 462 -16.30 -15.24 3.68
N ILE A 463 -15.47 -14.36 3.09
CA ILE A 463 -15.89 -13.00 2.72
C ILE A 463 -17.07 -13.03 1.74
N ARG A 464 -17.04 -13.93 0.78
CA ARG A 464 -18.15 -14.07 -0.16
C ARG A 464 -19.44 -14.52 0.53
N LEU A 465 -19.39 -15.54 1.38
CA LEU A 465 -20.56 -15.99 2.13
C LEU A 465 -21.10 -14.89 3.02
N ARG A 466 -20.23 -14.08 3.62
CA ARG A 466 -20.62 -12.89 4.39
C ARG A 466 -21.38 -11.87 3.53
N HIS A 467 -20.90 -11.59 2.30
CA HIS A 467 -21.63 -10.74 1.35
C HIS A 467 -23.00 -11.32 0.94
N GLU A 468 -23.08 -12.63 0.79
CA GLU A 468 -24.32 -13.37 0.51
C GLU A 468 -25.21 -13.54 1.76
N LYS A 469 -24.75 -13.10 2.96
CA LYS A 469 -25.41 -13.29 4.26
C LYS A 469 -25.69 -14.77 4.57
N LYS A 470 -24.71 -15.63 4.27
CA LYS A 470 -24.76 -17.08 4.49
C LYS A 470 -23.70 -17.48 5.49
N ASP A 471 -23.97 -18.49 6.30
CA ASP A 471 -23.00 -19.10 7.18
C ASP A 471 -22.04 -20.04 6.42
N PRO A 472 -20.80 -20.24 6.90
CA PRO A 472 -19.87 -21.22 6.34
C PRO A 472 -20.42 -22.64 6.45
N THR A 473 -20.14 -23.46 5.43
CA THR A 473 -20.47 -24.89 5.47
C THR A 473 -19.64 -25.59 6.53
N PRO A 474 -20.04 -26.79 7.00
CA PRO A 474 -19.23 -27.61 7.92
C PRO A 474 -17.83 -27.90 7.38
N GLU A 475 -17.71 -28.17 6.07
CA GLU A 475 -16.46 -28.45 5.38
C GLU A 475 -15.54 -27.23 5.36
N LEU A 476 -16.08 -26.05 5.01
CA LEU A 476 -15.31 -24.80 5.04
C LEU A 476 -14.89 -24.42 6.47
N THR A 477 -15.78 -24.65 7.44
CA THR A 477 -15.46 -24.46 8.87
C THR A 477 -14.32 -25.38 9.32
N ALA A 478 -14.33 -26.64 8.88
CA ALA A 478 -13.26 -27.62 9.18
C ALA A 478 -11.95 -27.18 8.52
N ALA A 479 -11.97 -26.77 7.25
CA ALA A 479 -10.81 -26.25 6.54
C ALA A 479 -10.23 -25.00 7.23
N GLY A 480 -11.09 -24.06 7.65
CA GLY A 480 -10.68 -22.85 8.38
C GLY A 480 -10.00 -23.19 9.71
N ARG A 481 -10.51 -24.16 10.45
CA ARG A 481 -9.88 -24.64 11.70
C ARG A 481 -8.50 -25.21 11.47
N LEU A 482 -8.30 -26.00 10.41
CA LEU A 482 -6.97 -26.52 10.05
C LEU A 482 -5.98 -25.39 9.76
N VAL A 483 -6.39 -24.40 8.99
CA VAL A 483 -5.56 -23.22 8.69
C VAL A 483 -5.20 -22.46 9.96
N VAL A 484 -6.18 -22.16 10.79
CA VAL A 484 -5.96 -21.40 12.02
C VAL A 484 -5.05 -22.18 13.00
N GLU A 485 -5.21 -23.50 13.10
CA GLU A 485 -4.34 -24.34 13.93
C GLU A 485 -2.89 -24.40 13.43
N ALA A 486 -2.65 -24.26 12.13
CA ALA A 486 -1.33 -24.20 11.54
C ALA A 486 -0.64 -22.84 11.67
N CYS A 487 -1.36 -21.80 12.14
CA CYS A 487 -0.84 -20.45 12.24
C CYS A 487 0.33 -20.35 13.23
N GLU A 488 1.42 -19.75 12.77
CA GLU A 488 2.55 -19.30 13.59
C GLU A 488 2.52 -17.78 13.68
N PHE A 489 2.52 -17.23 14.91
CA PHE A 489 2.46 -15.79 15.13
C PHE A 489 3.87 -15.18 15.03
N ASP A 490 4.33 -14.95 13.79
CA ASP A 490 5.60 -14.31 13.49
C ASP A 490 5.40 -13.06 12.59
N ARG A 491 6.49 -12.35 12.31
CA ARG A 491 6.44 -11.09 11.53
C ARG A 491 5.92 -11.25 10.10
N ARG A 492 5.86 -12.46 9.57
CA ARG A 492 5.32 -12.73 8.22
C ARG A 492 3.82 -12.54 8.18
N LEU A 493 3.15 -12.79 9.29
CA LEU A 493 1.69 -12.64 9.43
C LEU A 493 1.19 -11.18 9.40
N ASN A 494 2.05 -10.18 9.42
CA ASN A 494 1.63 -8.77 9.48
C ASN A 494 0.75 -8.33 8.30
N ARG A 495 0.83 -8.98 7.15
CA ARG A 495 0.01 -8.67 5.97
C ARG A 495 -1.34 -9.37 5.99
N GLU A 496 -1.40 -10.54 6.54
CA GLU A 496 -2.53 -11.47 6.51
C GLU A 496 -3.36 -11.46 7.80
N ALA A 497 -3.02 -10.61 8.77
CA ALA A 497 -3.70 -10.58 10.08
C ALA A 497 -5.21 -10.36 9.99
N HIS A 498 -5.70 -9.54 9.04
CA HIS A 498 -7.12 -9.32 8.83
C HIS A 498 -7.82 -10.50 8.14
N GLU A 499 -7.13 -11.22 7.25
CA GLU A 499 -7.66 -12.46 6.65
C GLU A 499 -7.84 -13.53 7.75
N LEU A 500 -6.83 -13.67 8.60
CA LEU A 500 -6.87 -14.58 9.75
C LEU A 500 -7.98 -14.19 10.74
N GLN A 501 -8.18 -12.90 11.00
CA GLN A 501 -9.29 -12.41 11.82
C GLN A 501 -10.63 -12.93 11.31
N ASP A 502 -10.92 -12.74 10.04
CA ASP A 502 -12.19 -13.15 9.44
C ASP A 502 -12.41 -14.67 9.51
N VAL A 503 -11.34 -15.45 9.32
CA VAL A 503 -11.39 -16.91 9.43
C VAL A 503 -11.63 -17.35 10.89
N ILE A 504 -10.96 -16.74 11.87
CA ILE A 504 -11.19 -17.00 13.30
C ILE A 504 -12.65 -16.74 13.66
N GLU A 505 -13.17 -15.56 13.31
CA GLU A 505 -14.53 -15.14 13.64
C GLU A 505 -15.60 -16.00 12.96
N ALA A 506 -15.33 -16.55 11.77
CA ALA A 506 -16.27 -17.39 11.06
C ALA A 506 -16.22 -18.89 11.49
N CYS A 507 -15.01 -19.40 11.79
CA CYS A 507 -14.81 -20.84 11.95
C CYS A 507 -14.66 -21.32 13.40
N LEU A 508 -14.35 -20.42 14.35
CA LEU A 508 -14.10 -20.81 15.76
C LEU A 508 -15.28 -20.49 16.71
N VAL A 509 -16.41 -20.05 16.19
CA VAL A 509 -17.62 -19.84 16.99
C VAL A 509 -18.20 -21.17 17.43
N GLY A 510 -18.78 -21.21 18.64
CA GLY A 510 -19.43 -22.39 19.22
C GLY A 510 -18.47 -23.39 19.88
N PRO A 511 -19.01 -24.47 20.47
CA PRO A 511 -18.24 -25.38 21.34
C PRO A 511 -17.03 -26.04 20.69
N GLY A 512 -17.11 -26.31 19.38
CA GLY A 512 -16.00 -26.93 18.65
C GLY A 512 -14.77 -26.05 18.42
N GLY A 513 -14.86 -24.72 18.69
CA GLY A 513 -13.75 -23.77 18.52
C GLY A 513 -12.96 -23.49 19.80
N THR A 514 -13.53 -23.79 20.98
CA THR A 514 -12.99 -23.37 22.29
C THR A 514 -11.54 -23.83 22.51
N ALA A 515 -11.26 -25.11 22.32
CA ALA A 515 -9.91 -25.67 22.52
C ALA A 515 -8.87 -25.08 21.55
N THR A 516 -9.28 -24.78 20.31
CA THR A 516 -8.41 -24.14 19.32
C THR A 516 -8.11 -22.69 19.73
N VAL A 517 -9.12 -21.92 20.17
CA VAL A 517 -8.93 -20.54 20.65
C VAL A 517 -7.98 -20.51 21.84
N GLU A 518 -8.11 -21.42 22.78
CA GLU A 518 -7.20 -21.50 23.94
C GLU A 518 -5.75 -21.73 23.53
N ARG A 519 -5.50 -22.68 22.62
CA ARG A 519 -4.14 -22.93 22.09
C ARG A 519 -3.58 -21.73 21.32
N LEU A 520 -4.43 -21.06 20.54
CA LEU A 520 -4.02 -19.87 19.81
C LEU A 520 -3.67 -18.71 20.73
N PHE A 521 -4.47 -18.52 21.77
CA PHE A 521 -4.19 -17.48 22.78
C PHE A 521 -2.83 -17.75 23.46
N ASP A 522 -2.56 -19.01 23.83
CA ASP A 522 -1.29 -19.39 24.47
C ASP A 522 -0.10 -19.09 23.52
N ARG A 523 -0.23 -19.41 22.21
CA ARG A 523 0.78 -19.06 21.19
C ARG A 523 0.94 -17.55 21.02
N LEU A 524 -0.18 -16.82 20.97
CA LEU A 524 -0.17 -15.37 20.85
C LEU A 524 0.55 -14.72 22.04
N ASN A 525 0.33 -15.22 23.24
CA ASN A 525 1.00 -14.75 24.45
C ASN A 525 2.52 -15.01 24.41
N VAL A 526 2.95 -16.14 23.86
CA VAL A 526 4.38 -16.42 23.65
C VAL A 526 4.96 -15.45 22.60
N SER A 527 4.28 -15.26 21.47
CA SER A 527 4.69 -14.33 20.42
C SER A 527 4.80 -12.89 20.93
N HIS A 528 3.83 -12.44 21.74
CA HIS A 528 3.85 -11.14 22.41
C HIS A 528 5.13 -10.94 23.23
N SER A 529 5.51 -11.93 24.04
CA SER A 529 6.71 -11.86 24.88
C SER A 529 8.02 -11.78 24.06
N MET A 530 8.00 -12.21 22.80
CA MET A 530 9.14 -12.23 21.87
C MET A 530 9.11 -11.10 20.84
N TYR A 531 8.13 -10.19 20.89
CA TYR A 531 7.88 -9.16 19.86
C TYR A 531 7.74 -9.75 18.45
N GLY A 532 7.05 -10.88 18.33
CA GLY A 532 6.88 -11.63 17.10
C GLY A 532 5.97 -10.95 16.08
N LEU A 533 4.89 -10.32 16.53
CA LEU A 533 3.92 -9.59 15.71
C LEU A 533 4.04 -8.08 15.85
N GLY A 534 3.54 -7.36 14.88
CA GLY A 534 3.26 -5.94 15.00
C GLY A 534 2.07 -5.71 15.96
N PHE A 535 2.10 -4.57 16.64
CA PHE A 535 1.11 -4.24 17.65
C PHE A 535 -0.34 -4.20 17.10
N MET A 536 -0.53 -3.69 15.89
CA MET A 536 -1.86 -3.59 15.25
C MET A 536 -2.43 -4.98 14.97
N GLU A 537 -1.61 -5.86 14.46
CA GLU A 537 -1.93 -7.23 14.10
C GLU A 537 -2.26 -8.05 15.34
N GLU A 538 -1.48 -7.90 16.39
CA GLU A 538 -1.71 -8.56 17.67
C GLU A 538 -3.06 -8.17 18.30
N SER A 539 -3.37 -6.87 18.31
CA SER A 539 -4.65 -6.35 18.78
C SER A 539 -5.83 -6.85 17.94
N THR A 540 -5.66 -6.96 16.63
CA THR A 540 -6.66 -7.48 15.69
C THR A 540 -6.95 -8.96 15.97
N ILE A 541 -5.92 -9.77 16.13
CA ILE A 541 -6.05 -11.22 16.39
C ILE A 541 -6.67 -11.45 17.78
N LEU A 542 -6.19 -10.75 18.81
CA LEU A 542 -6.78 -10.85 20.15
C LEU A 542 -8.28 -10.48 20.13
N GLY A 543 -8.64 -9.42 19.41
CA GLY A 543 -10.03 -9.01 19.23
C GLY A 543 -10.89 -10.08 18.56
N SER A 544 -10.35 -10.78 17.56
CA SER A 544 -11.07 -11.87 16.88
C SER A 544 -11.25 -13.11 17.76
N LEU A 545 -10.24 -13.47 18.56
CA LEU A 545 -10.34 -14.56 19.54
C LEU A 545 -11.40 -14.24 20.61
N LEU A 546 -11.43 -12.99 21.10
CA LEU A 546 -12.44 -12.50 22.05
C LEU A 546 -13.85 -12.48 21.44
N ALA A 547 -13.99 -12.15 20.15
CA ALA A 547 -15.27 -12.19 19.45
C ALA A 547 -15.78 -13.63 19.29
N ALA A 548 -14.89 -14.57 18.92
CA ALA A 548 -15.24 -15.96 18.67
C ALA A 548 -15.55 -16.74 19.97
N GLN A 549 -14.75 -16.57 21.04
CA GLN A 549 -14.82 -17.34 22.28
C GLN A 549 -14.50 -16.46 23.51
N PRO A 550 -15.36 -15.47 23.83
CA PRO A 550 -15.06 -14.45 24.83
C PRO A 550 -14.71 -15.00 26.21
N LEU A 551 -15.46 -16.00 26.71
CA LEU A 551 -15.22 -16.58 28.04
C LEU A 551 -13.87 -17.33 28.10
N ALA A 552 -13.54 -18.10 27.07
CA ALA A 552 -12.29 -18.85 27.02
C ALA A 552 -11.08 -17.91 27.08
N VAL A 553 -11.11 -16.81 26.29
CA VAL A 553 -10.01 -15.84 26.25
C VAL A 553 -9.94 -15.01 27.52
N LEU A 554 -11.07 -14.50 28.04
CA LEU A 554 -11.11 -13.75 29.29
C LEU A 554 -10.57 -14.58 30.46
N ASN A 555 -10.96 -15.86 30.56
CA ASN A 555 -10.44 -16.74 31.60
C ASN A 555 -8.92 -16.89 31.49
N ARG A 556 -8.37 -17.03 30.27
CA ARG A 556 -6.91 -17.10 30.05
C ARG A 556 -6.21 -15.79 30.41
N LEU A 557 -6.77 -14.64 30.06
CA LEU A 557 -6.24 -13.33 30.40
C LEU A 557 -6.16 -13.11 31.92
N PHE A 558 -7.13 -13.64 32.71
CA PHE A 558 -7.18 -13.45 34.14
C PHE A 558 -6.44 -14.51 34.97
N VAL A 559 -6.05 -15.65 34.38
CA VAL A 559 -5.34 -16.73 35.13
C VAL A 559 -4.00 -16.25 35.71
N SER A 560 -3.27 -15.38 34.99
CA SER A 560 -1.98 -14.84 35.45
C SER A 560 -2.07 -13.43 36.05
N ALA A 561 -3.26 -12.82 36.04
CA ALA A 561 -3.45 -11.47 36.54
C ALA A 561 -3.72 -11.50 38.06
N THR A 562 -2.72 -11.17 38.85
CA THR A 562 -2.84 -10.95 40.29
C THR A 562 -2.65 -9.47 40.63
N PRO A 563 -3.19 -8.97 41.73
CA PRO A 563 -2.95 -7.60 42.17
C PRO A 563 -1.42 -7.33 42.31
N GLY A 564 -0.89 -6.46 41.45
CA GLY A 564 0.54 -6.12 41.41
C GLY A 564 1.37 -6.82 40.34
N ASP A 565 0.89 -7.91 39.73
CA ASP A 565 1.53 -8.58 38.60
C ASP A 565 0.55 -8.71 37.41
N GLU A 566 0.32 -7.61 36.72
CA GLU A 566 -0.58 -7.52 35.57
C GLU A 566 0.16 -7.75 34.23
N GLY A 567 1.38 -8.30 34.29
CA GLY A 567 2.37 -8.28 33.18
C GLY A 567 1.81 -8.76 31.83
N GLY A 568 1.25 -9.97 31.76
CA GLY A 568 0.70 -10.52 30.52
C GLY A 568 -0.49 -9.76 29.96
N MET A 569 -1.42 -9.34 30.84
CA MET A 569 -2.60 -8.56 30.43
C MET A 569 -2.23 -7.12 30.02
N ARG A 570 -1.23 -6.53 30.66
CA ARG A 570 -0.82 -5.15 30.41
C ARG A 570 -0.25 -4.98 29.00
N GLY A 571 0.62 -5.88 28.57
CA GLY A 571 1.28 -5.83 27.28
C GLY A 571 0.30 -5.79 26.11
N PHE A 572 -0.71 -6.65 26.09
CA PHE A 572 -1.71 -6.68 25.00
C PHE A 572 -2.54 -5.41 24.86
N PHE A 573 -2.59 -4.54 25.87
CA PHE A 573 -3.47 -3.37 25.89
C PHE A 573 -2.74 -2.02 25.99
N ASP A 574 -1.41 -2.00 26.03
CA ASP A 574 -0.65 -0.76 26.22
C ASP A 574 -0.90 0.29 25.13
N ASN A 575 -1.25 -0.14 23.93
CA ASN A 575 -1.46 0.74 22.76
C ASN A 575 -2.91 0.80 22.23
N HIS A 576 -3.89 0.23 22.95
CA HIS A 576 -5.31 0.18 22.53
C HIS A 576 -5.94 1.55 22.21
N ARG A 577 -5.32 2.65 22.61
CA ARG A 577 -5.82 4.03 22.40
C ARG A 577 -5.77 4.49 20.95
N THR A 578 -4.98 3.83 20.10
CA THR A 578 -4.87 4.19 18.69
C THR A 578 -5.86 3.45 17.79
N VAL A 579 -6.22 2.21 18.14
CA VAL A 579 -6.98 1.30 17.26
C VAL A 579 -8.35 0.90 17.84
N GLY A 580 -8.62 1.22 19.10
CA GLY A 580 -9.73 0.66 19.86
C GLY A 580 -9.28 -0.56 20.68
N SER A 581 -10.01 -0.85 21.75
CA SER A 581 -9.68 -1.98 22.62
C SER A 581 -10.17 -3.30 22.03
N PRO A 582 -9.37 -4.38 22.04
CA PRO A 582 -9.87 -5.72 21.73
C PRO A 582 -11.09 -6.13 22.57
N LEU A 583 -11.22 -5.61 23.80
CA LEU A 583 -12.38 -5.84 24.68
C LEU A 583 -13.69 -5.25 24.14
N ASP A 584 -13.64 -4.30 23.18
CA ASP A 584 -14.82 -3.78 22.51
C ASP A 584 -15.58 -4.86 21.72
N ARG A 585 -14.91 -5.99 21.42
CA ARG A 585 -15.49 -7.14 20.72
C ARG A 585 -16.26 -8.10 21.65
N VAL A 586 -16.15 -7.92 22.98
CA VAL A 586 -16.79 -8.79 23.96
C VAL A 586 -18.22 -8.31 24.22
N PRO A 587 -19.23 -9.19 24.17
CA PRO A 587 -20.59 -8.82 24.59
C PRO A 587 -20.61 -8.28 26.01
N GLN A 588 -21.30 -7.15 26.23
CA GLN A 588 -21.36 -6.45 27.52
C GLN A 588 -21.78 -7.38 28.69
N THR A 589 -22.75 -8.25 28.47
CA THR A 589 -23.23 -9.20 29.49
C THR A 589 -22.14 -10.15 29.95
N ILE A 590 -21.28 -10.62 29.02
CA ILE A 590 -20.16 -11.52 29.31
C ILE A 590 -19.05 -10.75 30.05
N LEU A 591 -18.76 -9.52 29.60
CA LEU A 591 -17.74 -8.68 30.22
C LEU A 591 -18.10 -8.35 31.68
N LEU A 592 -19.36 -7.98 31.94
CA LEU A 592 -19.85 -7.69 33.29
C LEU A 592 -19.86 -8.94 34.18
N ALA A 593 -20.28 -10.10 33.66
CA ALA A 593 -20.25 -11.37 34.39
C ALA A 593 -18.81 -11.73 34.80
N CYS A 594 -17.84 -11.52 33.87
CA CYS A 594 -16.43 -11.73 34.16
C CYS A 594 -15.92 -10.77 35.27
N CYS A 595 -16.35 -9.49 35.26
CA CYS A 595 -16.00 -8.54 36.32
C CYS A 595 -16.57 -8.94 37.69
N ASP A 596 -17.78 -9.50 37.72
CA ASP A 596 -18.46 -9.89 38.97
C ASP A 596 -17.80 -11.07 39.71
N GLU A 597 -16.93 -11.84 39.05
CA GLU A 597 -16.19 -12.92 39.73
C GLU A 597 -15.13 -12.40 40.71
N ASP A 598 -14.57 -11.19 40.46
CA ASP A 598 -13.70 -10.47 41.40
C ASP A 598 -13.92 -8.96 41.21
N ARG A 599 -14.96 -8.46 41.88
CA ARG A 599 -15.48 -7.10 41.67
C ARG A 599 -14.48 -6.01 42.02
N VAL A 600 -13.66 -6.22 43.03
CA VAL A 600 -12.72 -5.18 43.50
C VAL A 600 -11.54 -5.05 42.53
N PHE A 601 -11.04 -6.16 42.00
CA PHE A 601 -9.87 -6.18 41.16
C PHE A 601 -10.21 -5.99 39.66
N ARG A 602 -11.24 -6.71 39.14
CA ARG A 602 -11.49 -6.77 37.69
C ARG A 602 -12.18 -5.53 37.11
N TYR A 603 -13.08 -4.82 37.87
CA TYR A 603 -13.72 -3.61 37.34
C TYR A 603 -12.74 -2.51 36.98
N PRO A 604 -11.82 -2.04 37.84
CA PRO A 604 -10.84 -1.03 37.45
C PRO A 604 -9.83 -1.54 36.45
N LEU A 605 -9.48 -2.83 36.50
CA LEU A 605 -8.54 -3.44 35.57
C LEU A 605 -9.07 -3.47 34.11
N ILE A 606 -10.32 -3.87 33.93
CA ILE A 606 -11.00 -3.87 32.63
C ILE A 606 -11.25 -2.44 32.15
N ALA A 607 -11.66 -1.54 33.03
CA ALA A 607 -11.87 -0.13 32.71
C ALA A 607 -10.60 0.54 32.18
N ALA A 608 -9.44 0.20 32.71
CA ALA A 608 -8.16 0.72 32.20
C ALA A 608 -7.85 0.30 30.75
N ARG A 609 -8.49 -0.75 30.25
CA ARG A 609 -8.22 -1.39 28.96
C ARG A 609 -9.39 -1.33 27.99
N PHE A 610 -10.55 -0.95 28.48
CA PHE A 610 -11.76 -0.74 27.68
C PHE A 610 -11.80 0.70 27.16
N CYS A 611 -11.99 0.91 25.86
CA CYS A 611 -12.11 2.26 25.30
C CYS A 611 -13.46 2.87 25.72
N PRO A 612 -13.50 3.94 26.54
CA PRO A 612 -14.74 4.39 27.17
C PRO A 612 -15.69 5.19 26.28
N PHE A 613 -15.25 5.67 25.10
CA PHE A 613 -16.02 6.58 24.27
C PHE A 613 -15.94 6.28 22.78
N HIS A 614 -16.96 6.75 22.05
CA HIS A 614 -16.98 6.79 20.59
C HIS A 614 -16.42 8.11 20.06
N LYS A 615 -15.66 8.04 18.95
CA LYS A 615 -15.29 9.18 18.10
C LYS A 615 -16.23 9.24 16.92
N HIS A 616 -16.94 10.33 16.72
CA HIS A 616 -17.70 10.55 15.50
C HIS A 616 -16.76 10.97 14.37
N GLN A 617 -16.87 10.33 13.22
CA GLN A 617 -15.90 10.52 12.10
C GLN A 617 -15.92 11.94 11.50
N THR A 618 -17.07 12.60 11.51
CA THR A 618 -17.28 13.90 10.86
C THR A 618 -17.29 15.09 11.83
N THR A 619 -17.37 14.85 13.12
CA THR A 619 -17.44 15.89 14.14
C THR A 619 -16.48 15.60 15.29
N ASN A 620 -16.02 16.65 15.96
CA ASN A 620 -15.17 16.46 17.15
C ASN A 620 -15.94 16.06 18.41
N VAL A 621 -17.20 15.60 18.25
CA VAL A 621 -18.08 15.17 19.35
C VAL A 621 -17.67 13.79 19.85
N ARG A 622 -17.71 13.62 21.16
CA ARG A 622 -17.50 12.34 21.86
C ARG A 622 -18.77 11.94 22.59
N SER A 623 -19.02 10.64 22.65
CA SER A 623 -20.09 10.07 23.46
C SER A 623 -19.60 8.85 24.23
N TRP A 624 -20.08 8.67 25.44
CA TRP A 624 -19.81 7.45 26.22
C TRP A 624 -20.32 6.21 25.49
N LYS A 625 -19.56 5.12 25.58
CA LYS A 625 -20.06 3.79 25.22
C LYS A 625 -20.98 3.26 26.30
N GLU A 626 -22.07 2.59 25.93
CA GLU A 626 -22.99 1.96 26.85
C GLU A 626 -22.28 0.97 27.78
N GLY A 627 -21.35 0.16 27.22
CA GLY A 627 -20.54 -0.77 27.99
C GLY A 627 -19.65 -0.09 29.06
N ALA A 628 -19.12 1.11 28.76
CA ALA A 628 -18.32 1.87 29.72
C ALA A 628 -19.19 2.39 30.90
N LEU A 629 -20.37 2.92 30.58
CA LEU A 629 -21.31 3.37 31.60
C LEU A 629 -21.79 2.20 32.46
N ALA A 630 -22.13 1.06 31.88
CA ALA A 630 -22.55 -0.13 32.60
C ALA A 630 -21.45 -0.70 33.51
N LEU A 631 -20.18 -0.67 33.08
CA LEU A 631 -19.05 -1.01 33.93
C LEU A 631 -18.93 -0.05 35.12
N LEU A 632 -19.06 1.26 34.87
CA LEU A 632 -19.01 2.27 35.93
C LEU A 632 -20.13 2.11 36.95
N GLU A 633 -21.38 2.01 36.48
CA GLU A 633 -22.58 1.89 37.36
C GLU A 633 -22.56 0.64 38.23
N ARG A 634 -22.04 -0.48 37.71
CA ARG A 634 -22.02 -1.77 38.40
C ARG A 634 -20.80 -1.95 39.30
N ALA A 635 -19.77 -1.11 39.15
CA ALA A 635 -18.54 -1.19 39.93
C ALA A 635 -18.79 -0.95 41.45
N PRO A 636 -18.10 -1.67 42.35
CA PRO A 636 -18.15 -1.39 43.79
C PRO A 636 -17.48 -0.06 44.17
N ASP A 637 -16.47 0.36 43.38
CA ASP A 637 -15.78 1.64 43.48
C ASP A 637 -15.83 2.35 42.10
N GLN A 638 -16.84 3.22 41.96
CA GLN A 638 -17.07 3.97 40.73
C GLN A 638 -15.94 4.99 40.43
N ILE A 639 -15.38 5.57 41.52
CA ILE A 639 -14.27 6.53 41.38
C ILE A 639 -13.04 5.84 40.81
N ALA A 640 -12.72 4.63 41.27
CA ALA A 640 -11.61 3.87 40.74
C ALA A 640 -11.76 3.59 39.22
N VAL A 641 -12.98 3.26 38.77
CA VAL A 641 -13.30 3.04 37.36
C VAL A 641 -13.21 4.34 36.55
N LEU A 642 -13.84 5.43 37.01
CA LEU A 642 -13.82 6.72 36.34
C LEU A 642 -12.38 7.27 36.18
N LYS A 643 -11.53 7.05 37.16
CA LYS A 643 -10.13 7.41 37.14
C LYS A 643 -9.37 6.74 35.97
N GLN A 644 -9.68 5.45 35.72
CA GLN A 644 -9.08 4.75 34.56
C GLN A 644 -9.57 5.31 33.22
N TYR A 645 -10.82 5.74 33.14
CA TYR A 645 -11.33 6.38 31.91
C TYR A 645 -10.70 7.75 31.66
N ILE A 646 -10.58 8.59 32.72
CA ILE A 646 -9.95 9.92 32.62
C ILE A 646 -8.50 9.82 32.12
N TYR A 647 -7.76 8.81 32.58
CA TYR A 647 -6.38 8.58 32.14
C TYR A 647 -6.31 8.35 30.60
N GLN A 648 -7.37 7.84 29.98
CA GLN A 648 -7.45 7.60 28.54
C GLN A 648 -7.89 8.83 27.74
N PHE A 649 -8.25 9.95 28.36
CA PHE A 649 -8.69 11.16 27.64
C PHE A 649 -7.57 11.88 26.90
N ARG A 650 -6.32 11.74 27.33
CA ARG A 650 -5.19 12.33 26.62
C ARG A 650 -5.01 11.67 25.25
N PRO A 651 -5.12 12.41 24.14
CA PRO A 651 -4.97 11.83 22.81
C PRO A 651 -3.50 11.47 22.54
N TRP A 652 -3.26 10.28 21.99
CA TRP A 652 -1.94 9.83 21.53
C TRP A 652 -1.66 10.25 20.09
N SER A 653 -2.71 10.33 19.26
CA SER A 653 -2.64 10.84 17.91
C SER A 653 -3.80 11.81 17.67
N TYR A 654 -3.52 12.88 16.95
CA TYR A 654 -4.49 13.93 16.65
C TYR A 654 -4.16 14.55 15.29
N SER A 655 -5.19 15.13 14.68
CA SER A 655 -5.03 15.97 13.49
C SER A 655 -5.43 17.40 13.87
N GLY A 656 -4.57 18.36 13.58
CA GLY A 656 -4.73 19.73 14.04
C GLY A 656 -4.31 19.94 15.51
N SER A 657 -5.16 20.59 16.32
CA SER A 657 -4.84 20.94 17.71
C SER A 657 -5.01 19.77 18.68
N GLN A 658 -3.96 19.45 19.43
CA GLN A 658 -3.97 18.45 20.52
C GLN A 658 -4.90 18.88 21.65
N SER A 659 -4.85 20.17 22.04
CA SER A 659 -5.68 20.70 23.11
C SER A 659 -7.17 20.62 22.76
N ALA A 660 -7.56 20.87 21.51
CA ALA A 660 -8.94 20.73 21.06
C ALA A 660 -9.43 19.28 21.09
N ALA A 661 -8.59 18.32 20.68
CA ALA A 661 -8.91 16.91 20.73
C ALA A 661 -9.06 16.42 22.18
N TRP A 662 -8.20 16.88 23.08
CA TRP A 662 -8.27 16.51 24.51
C TRP A 662 -9.47 17.14 25.22
N GLU A 663 -9.77 18.42 24.91
CA GLU A 663 -10.97 19.11 25.44
C GLU A 663 -12.26 18.37 25.04
N ALA A 664 -12.34 17.87 23.82
CA ALA A 664 -13.50 17.09 23.37
C ALA A 664 -13.70 15.82 24.21
N ASN A 665 -12.59 15.14 24.61
CA ASN A 665 -12.65 13.99 25.51
C ASN A 665 -13.01 14.42 26.95
N ALA A 666 -12.45 15.53 27.45
CA ALA A 666 -12.68 16.02 28.80
C ALA A 666 -14.14 16.45 29.06
N LYS A 667 -14.86 16.90 28.03
CA LYS A 667 -16.31 17.20 28.09
C LYS A 667 -17.18 16.00 28.47
N LEU A 668 -16.67 14.78 28.31
CA LEU A 668 -17.38 13.59 28.77
C LEU A 668 -17.61 13.59 30.27
N LEU A 669 -16.83 14.32 31.08
CA LEU A 669 -17.02 14.45 32.52
C LEU A 669 -18.26 15.27 32.92
N ASP A 670 -18.74 16.14 32.04
CA ASP A 670 -19.84 17.05 32.30
C ASP A 670 -21.12 16.30 32.74
N VAL A 671 -21.30 15.05 32.29
CA VAL A 671 -22.42 14.16 32.65
C VAL A 671 -22.37 13.78 34.13
N PHE A 672 -21.19 13.69 34.73
CA PHE A 672 -21.02 13.26 36.13
C PHE A 672 -20.96 14.42 37.13
N GLU A 673 -20.84 15.68 36.69
CA GLU A 673 -20.76 16.83 37.60
C GLU A 673 -21.99 16.98 38.52
N ASN A 674 -23.14 16.50 38.07
CA ASN A 674 -24.42 16.49 38.82
C ASN A 674 -24.92 15.07 39.11
N HIS A 675 -24.01 14.10 39.23
CA HIS A 675 -24.39 12.73 39.54
C HIS A 675 -25.07 12.61 40.90
N ALA A 676 -25.97 11.61 41.06
CA ALA A 676 -26.69 11.38 42.30
C ALA A 676 -25.75 11.01 43.46
N ASP A 677 -24.66 10.32 43.20
CA ASP A 677 -23.59 10.10 44.16
C ASP A 677 -22.72 11.37 44.25
N ALA A 678 -22.74 11.97 45.45
CA ALA A 678 -22.07 13.23 45.75
C ALA A 678 -20.54 13.12 45.69
N GLU A 679 -19.96 11.98 46.08
CA GLU A 679 -18.51 11.74 46.04
C GLU A 679 -18.02 11.63 44.59
N LEU A 680 -18.75 10.91 43.73
CA LEU A 680 -18.47 10.79 42.32
C LEU A 680 -18.60 12.15 41.61
N ALA A 681 -19.66 12.93 41.93
CA ALA A 681 -19.85 14.25 41.36
C ALA A 681 -18.74 15.24 41.77
N GLU A 682 -18.31 15.23 43.02
CA GLU A 682 -17.18 16.06 43.48
C GLU A 682 -15.88 15.63 42.83
N PHE A 683 -15.61 14.35 42.69
CA PHE A 683 -14.44 13.84 42.00
C PHE A 683 -14.43 14.28 40.54
N ALA A 684 -15.54 14.16 39.82
CA ALA A 684 -15.65 14.55 38.41
C ALA A 684 -15.37 16.06 38.21
N ARG A 685 -15.94 16.93 39.08
CA ARG A 685 -15.68 18.38 39.04
C ARG A 685 -14.20 18.70 39.30
N ASN A 686 -13.58 18.08 40.29
CA ASN A 686 -12.18 18.29 40.60
C ASN A 686 -11.25 17.88 39.47
N GLU A 687 -11.50 16.74 38.83
CA GLU A 687 -10.72 16.29 37.69
C GLU A 687 -10.96 17.17 36.43
N ARG A 688 -12.19 17.65 36.25
CA ARG A 688 -12.53 18.59 35.16
C ARG A 688 -11.75 19.92 35.27
N GLU A 689 -11.61 20.45 36.47
CA GLU A 689 -10.85 21.69 36.71
C GLU A 689 -9.34 21.49 36.53
N LYS A 690 -8.80 20.34 36.97
CA LYS A 690 -7.38 19.98 36.69
C LYS A 690 -7.10 19.90 35.19
N LEU A 691 -7.97 19.22 34.46
CA LEU A 691 -7.84 19.10 33.00
C LEU A 691 -7.92 20.45 32.32
N ARG A 692 -8.80 21.36 32.78
CA ARG A 692 -8.92 22.71 32.24
C ARG A 692 -7.62 23.50 32.35
N THR A 693 -6.96 23.47 33.52
CA THR A 693 -5.66 24.11 33.74
C THR A 693 -4.61 23.58 32.75
N THR A 694 -4.49 22.26 32.63
CA THR A 694 -3.54 21.60 31.72
C THR A 694 -3.83 21.95 30.25
N LEU A 695 -5.09 22.02 29.87
CA LEU A 695 -5.50 22.36 28.50
C LEU A 695 -5.20 23.83 28.14
N ASP A 696 -5.34 24.75 29.10
CA ASP A 696 -5.02 26.15 28.89
C ASP A 696 -3.50 26.36 28.70
N GLU A 697 -2.66 25.65 29.44
CA GLU A 697 -1.21 25.64 29.24
C GLU A 697 -0.84 25.09 27.85
N LEU A 698 -1.42 23.96 27.46
CA LEU A 698 -1.16 23.34 26.15
C LEU A 698 -1.60 24.25 24.98
N ARG A 699 -2.73 24.95 25.08
CA ARG A 699 -3.17 25.94 24.08
C ARG A 699 -2.17 27.06 23.89
N GLN A 700 -1.58 27.55 24.98
CA GLN A 700 -0.55 28.60 24.91
C GLN A 700 0.72 28.10 24.18
N GLU A 701 1.09 26.87 24.38
CA GLU A 701 2.22 26.23 23.67
C GLU A 701 1.93 26.06 22.17
N GLU A 702 0.74 25.58 21.82
CA GLU A 702 0.29 25.43 20.43
C GLU A 702 0.32 26.78 19.70
N LEU A 703 -0.23 27.84 20.31
CA LEU A 703 -0.23 29.19 19.72
C LEU A 703 1.18 29.76 19.51
N LYS A 704 2.11 29.46 20.42
CA LYS A 704 3.53 29.84 20.25
C LYS A 704 4.21 29.07 19.11
N SER A 705 3.85 27.81 18.93
CA SER A 705 4.37 27.00 17.82
C SER A 705 3.83 27.49 16.48
N GLU A 706 2.52 27.72 16.40
CA GLU A 706 1.86 28.23 15.19
C GLU A 706 2.42 29.58 14.74
N ARG A 707 2.67 30.50 15.68
CA ARG A 707 3.32 31.78 15.35
C ARG A 707 4.71 31.59 14.76
N ARG A 708 5.53 30.71 15.35
CA ARG A 708 6.87 30.41 14.82
C ARG A 708 6.82 29.78 13.44
N ASP A 709 5.83 28.95 13.18
CA ASP A 709 5.68 28.29 11.89
C ASP A 709 5.19 29.28 10.82
N ASN A 710 4.28 30.18 11.16
CA ASN A 710 3.82 31.26 10.27
C ASN A 710 4.96 32.25 9.93
N GLU A 711 5.78 32.63 10.91
CA GLU A 711 6.96 33.51 10.69
C GLU A 711 8.01 32.86 9.74
N ARG A 712 7.98 31.54 9.55
CA ARG A 712 8.84 30.84 8.59
C ARG A 712 8.30 30.85 7.15
N PHE A 713 6.99 31.11 6.99
CA PHE A 713 6.35 31.24 5.68
C PHE A 713 6.42 32.68 5.12
N GLU A 714 6.56 33.71 5.96
CA GLU A 714 6.74 35.11 5.56
C GLU A 714 8.20 35.43 5.18
#